data_ffed7c7772e600c5d28a68e69ddf4e54
#
_entry.id   ffed7c7772e600c5d28a68e69ddf4e54
#
_cell.length_a   1.000
_cell.length_b   1.000
_cell.length_c   1.000
_cell.angle_alpha   90.00
_cell.angle_beta   90.00
_cell.angle_gamma   90.00
#
_symmetry.space_group_name_H-M   'P 1'
#
loop_
_entity.id
_entity.type
_entity.pdbx_description
1 polymer ?
#
loop_
_entity_poly.entity_id
_entity_poly.type
_entity_poly.pdbx_seq_one_letter_code
_entity_poly.pdbx_strand_id
1 'polypeptide(L)'
;MLELSMATVLARLESGQAEGLLRPLDVALAEFVAAHVPAALAMHPPAERETLTAALTLAAALTSHQAGRGHVCLDLTQLAANPIQTLGMRVPPSGADLPEQTDSFAAWLGQPTVCVWLTADQLNASGLVSGAAMGFPLRLHGHRLYLLRAWTEEQRVAGALAARARRPPTLPDVAAVQQSLVDLFGVPRNLNDWGQRQAVALALTRQVLLLTGGPGTGKTTTVLRMLVALQWQRQAAGQALAVIKLAAPTGKAAVRLSSAVKAERDKLVAALPSLDPALSGSLPSEVVTLHRLLGVKAGSRHFAFNHTHPLAVDIVVVDEASMVDLSMMAALVDALPAHTSLILVGDRNQLASVEAGAVLGQLCAAHGDYPPEVATWLAAVTGHAPAPPVEATHTGLAAHTAVLTHSFRFGGDSGIGRLAEAVRQGDVAATESVWRQQPPDLSRHSQWEALLNVLDSEAGYRPYLEAVAARPALVLTEGVPDAAQQAVLDAWATAVLGKLGHCQVLAALRQGAWGVDKLNQRLVSDLTKRGRLTYREGEVWYAGRPVMMTQNDYALGLMNGDVGVTLAWPTGGLRVAFYSGEGTASGIRWVSINRLPKVETALAITVHKSQGSEYTHALLVLPPHAGAPILSRELVYTALTRAKQHFTLFAPPPTLGEPAARTAVFDVAVGRQILRESGLAEAVAGFGTGVTPLW
;
A
#
# COMPACT_ATOMS: atom_id res chain seq x y z
N MET A 1 -40.71 -17.41 15.38
CA MET A 1 -39.51 -16.67 14.93
C MET A 1 -39.88 -15.21 14.93
N LEU A 2 -39.12 -14.34 15.59
CA LEU A 2 -39.32 -12.90 15.50
C LEU A 2 -39.04 -12.49 14.05
N GLU A 3 -40.04 -11.95 13.37
CA GLU A 3 -39.91 -11.47 12.00
C GLU A 3 -39.02 -10.24 12.00
N LEU A 4 -38.01 -10.20 11.12
CA LEU A 4 -37.18 -9.03 10.91
C LEU A 4 -38.04 -7.98 10.18
N SER A 5 -38.47 -6.93 10.89
CA SER A 5 -39.31 -5.90 10.27
C SER A 5 -38.47 -4.79 9.68
N MET A 6 -38.95 -4.19 8.61
CA MET A 6 -38.32 -3.08 7.92
C MET A 6 -38.15 -1.85 8.84
N ALA A 7 -39.17 -1.55 9.63
CA ALA A 7 -39.15 -0.43 10.59
C ALA A 7 -38.02 -0.61 11.62
N THR A 8 -37.86 -1.85 12.14
CA THR A 8 -36.79 -2.16 13.09
C THR A 8 -35.41 -1.98 12.44
N VAL A 9 -35.20 -2.47 11.23
CA VAL A 9 -33.91 -2.36 10.55
C VAL A 9 -33.54 -0.90 10.32
N LEU A 10 -34.44 -0.08 9.78
CA LEU A 10 -34.18 1.34 9.52
C LEU A 10 -33.86 2.11 10.82
N ALA A 11 -34.65 1.93 11.88
CA ALA A 11 -34.39 2.57 13.16
C ALA A 11 -33.01 2.17 13.74
N ARG A 12 -32.63 0.91 13.60
CA ARG A 12 -31.31 0.42 14.06
C ARG A 12 -30.14 0.91 13.20
N LEU A 13 -30.33 1.08 11.90
CA LEU A 13 -29.31 1.69 11.02
C LEU A 13 -29.08 3.17 11.37
N GLU A 14 -30.12 3.93 11.64
CA GLU A 14 -30.04 5.30 12.13
C GLU A 14 -29.30 5.38 13.49
N SER A 15 -29.62 4.46 14.43
CA SER A 15 -28.90 4.35 15.70
C SER A 15 -27.42 4.06 15.47
N GLY A 16 -27.07 3.09 14.62
CA GLY A 16 -25.70 2.75 14.29
C GLY A 16 -24.92 3.91 13.67
N GLN A 17 -25.60 4.76 12.87
CA GLN A 17 -24.99 5.98 12.34
C GLN A 17 -24.78 7.03 13.45
N ALA A 18 -25.77 7.24 14.32
CA ALA A 18 -25.67 8.16 15.45
C ALA A 18 -24.57 7.75 16.44
N GLU A 19 -24.38 6.44 16.65
CA GLU A 19 -23.30 5.85 17.45
C GLU A 19 -21.91 5.96 16.75
N GLY A 20 -21.86 6.37 15.48
CA GLY A 20 -20.62 6.44 14.69
C GLY A 20 -20.08 5.07 14.26
N LEU A 21 -20.87 4.02 14.34
CA LEU A 21 -20.55 2.67 13.91
C LEU A 21 -20.75 2.47 12.40
N LEU A 22 -21.72 3.16 11.82
CA LEU A 22 -22.00 3.18 10.39
C LEU A 22 -21.74 4.56 9.79
N ARG A 23 -21.30 4.60 8.55
CA ARG A 23 -21.13 5.84 7.80
C ARG A 23 -22.46 6.28 7.16
N PRO A 24 -22.64 7.58 6.88
CA PRO A 24 -23.81 8.05 6.14
C PRO A 24 -24.03 7.29 4.81
N LEU A 25 -22.94 6.92 4.11
CA LEU A 25 -23.02 6.16 2.85
C LEU A 25 -23.59 4.76 3.05
N ASP A 26 -23.31 4.12 4.18
CA ASP A 26 -23.79 2.76 4.48
C ASP A 26 -25.31 2.77 4.66
N VAL A 27 -25.82 3.77 5.36
CA VAL A 27 -27.26 3.97 5.55
C VAL A 27 -27.94 4.39 4.23
N ALA A 28 -27.35 5.32 3.47
CA ALA A 28 -27.91 5.75 2.19
C ALA A 28 -28.03 4.60 1.18
N LEU A 29 -27.08 3.67 1.14
CA LEU A 29 -27.20 2.47 0.29
C LEU A 29 -28.33 1.56 0.77
N ALA A 30 -28.48 1.39 2.08
CA ALA A 30 -29.56 0.61 2.66
C ALA A 30 -30.92 1.20 2.33
N GLU A 31 -31.11 2.52 2.47
CA GLU A 31 -32.33 3.24 2.10
C GLU A 31 -32.65 3.09 0.60
N PHE A 32 -31.63 3.18 -0.25
CA PHE A 32 -31.78 2.93 -1.69
C PHE A 32 -32.32 1.52 -1.95
N VAL A 33 -31.76 0.50 -1.31
CA VAL A 33 -32.22 -0.90 -1.42
C VAL A 33 -33.65 -1.03 -0.89
N ALA A 34 -33.94 -0.46 0.29
CA ALA A 34 -35.27 -0.45 0.89
C ALA A 34 -36.35 0.10 -0.05
N ALA A 35 -36.04 1.17 -0.77
CA ALA A 35 -36.98 1.81 -1.68
C ALA A 35 -37.25 1.00 -2.99
N HIS A 36 -36.28 0.23 -3.46
CA HIS A 36 -36.36 -0.43 -4.78
C HIS A 36 -36.67 -1.92 -4.71
N VAL A 37 -36.30 -2.63 -3.65
CA VAL A 37 -36.49 -4.09 -3.49
C VAL A 37 -37.96 -4.51 -3.46
N PRO A 38 -38.90 -3.81 -2.77
CA PRO A 38 -40.30 -4.23 -2.72
C PRO A 38 -40.96 -4.44 -4.08
N ALA A 39 -40.63 -3.61 -5.06
CA ALA A 39 -41.14 -3.74 -6.43
C ALA A 39 -40.53 -4.97 -7.13
N ALA A 40 -39.27 -5.25 -6.92
CA ALA A 40 -38.57 -6.41 -7.49
C ALA A 40 -39.07 -7.74 -6.88
N LEU A 41 -39.55 -7.73 -5.64
CA LEU A 41 -40.09 -8.90 -4.92
C LEU A 41 -41.62 -9.01 -5.02
N ALA A 42 -42.27 -8.34 -5.97
CA ALA A 42 -43.75 -8.31 -6.08
C ALA A 42 -44.39 -9.72 -6.19
N MET A 43 -43.66 -10.71 -6.66
CA MET A 43 -44.15 -12.11 -6.80
C MET A 43 -44.13 -12.88 -5.47
N HIS A 44 -43.43 -12.40 -4.43
CA HIS A 44 -43.40 -13.03 -3.10
C HIS A 44 -44.63 -12.67 -2.26
N PRO A 45 -45.07 -13.54 -1.33
CA PRO A 45 -46.11 -13.22 -0.36
C PRO A 45 -45.74 -11.96 0.46
N PRO A 46 -46.72 -11.15 0.89
CA PRO A 46 -46.43 -9.86 1.57
C PRO A 46 -45.52 -9.97 2.79
N ALA A 47 -45.72 -10.94 3.66
CA ALA A 47 -44.90 -11.14 4.85
C ALA A 47 -43.46 -11.57 4.50
N GLU A 48 -43.27 -12.47 3.56
CA GLU A 48 -41.97 -12.90 3.07
C GLU A 48 -41.23 -11.74 2.37
N ARG A 49 -41.94 -10.97 1.56
CA ARG A 49 -41.39 -9.78 0.88
C ARG A 49 -40.87 -8.74 1.89
N GLU A 50 -41.62 -8.47 2.97
CA GLU A 50 -41.16 -7.54 4.00
C GLU A 50 -39.87 -8.03 4.67
N THR A 51 -39.81 -9.28 5.05
CA THR A 51 -38.64 -9.89 5.69
C THR A 51 -37.42 -9.93 4.77
N LEU A 52 -37.60 -10.33 3.50
CA LEU A 52 -36.51 -10.32 2.50
C LEU A 52 -36.03 -8.89 2.22
N THR A 53 -36.94 -7.93 2.16
CA THR A 53 -36.55 -6.51 1.98
C THR A 53 -35.73 -6.03 3.15
N ALA A 54 -36.16 -6.31 4.39
CA ALA A 54 -35.43 -5.96 5.61
C ALA A 54 -34.03 -6.60 5.66
N ALA A 55 -33.93 -7.89 5.32
CA ALA A 55 -32.66 -8.61 5.28
C ALA A 55 -31.70 -8.02 4.23
N LEU A 56 -32.17 -7.75 3.00
CA LEU A 56 -31.37 -7.17 1.94
C LEU A 56 -30.94 -5.73 2.27
N THR A 57 -31.79 -4.96 2.93
CA THR A 57 -31.48 -3.60 3.41
C THR A 57 -30.35 -3.61 4.43
N LEU A 58 -30.45 -4.49 5.43
CA LEU A 58 -29.38 -4.67 6.42
C LEU A 58 -28.08 -5.16 5.77
N ALA A 59 -28.17 -6.18 4.91
CA ALA A 59 -27.04 -6.73 4.17
C ALA A 59 -26.32 -5.66 3.33
N ALA A 60 -27.06 -4.75 2.71
CA ALA A 60 -26.51 -3.63 1.93
C ALA A 60 -25.67 -2.68 2.81
N ALA A 61 -26.21 -2.27 3.97
CA ALA A 61 -25.49 -1.43 4.92
C ALA A 61 -24.18 -2.10 5.37
N LEU A 62 -24.23 -3.37 5.77
CA LEU A 62 -23.08 -4.11 6.29
C LEU A 62 -22.02 -4.37 5.20
N THR A 63 -22.43 -4.66 3.97
CA THR A 63 -21.51 -4.83 2.84
C THR A 63 -20.82 -3.50 2.51
N SER A 64 -21.56 -2.37 2.51
CA SER A 64 -20.99 -1.05 2.34
C SER A 64 -20.02 -0.69 3.47
N HIS A 65 -20.40 -1.00 4.72
CA HIS A 65 -19.54 -0.80 5.89
C HIS A 65 -18.21 -1.55 5.73
N GLN A 66 -18.23 -2.83 5.34
CA GLN A 66 -17.02 -3.62 5.09
C GLN A 66 -16.18 -3.04 3.94
N ALA A 67 -16.81 -2.58 2.85
CA ALA A 67 -16.11 -1.90 1.77
C ALA A 67 -15.36 -0.66 2.27
N GLY A 68 -15.96 0.11 3.18
CA GLY A 68 -15.32 1.27 3.82
C GLY A 68 -14.15 0.92 4.73
N ARG A 69 -14.04 -0.32 5.16
CA ARG A 69 -12.90 -0.86 5.92
C ARG A 69 -11.83 -1.51 5.04
N GLY A 70 -12.02 -1.49 3.72
CA GLY A 70 -11.09 -2.02 2.75
C GLY A 70 -11.29 -3.49 2.37
N HIS A 71 -12.39 -4.13 2.82
CA HIS A 71 -12.78 -5.46 2.36
C HIS A 71 -13.45 -5.37 0.98
N VAL A 72 -13.30 -6.39 0.16
CA VAL A 72 -13.95 -6.48 -1.16
C VAL A 72 -15.38 -7.04 -1.02
N CYS A 73 -15.58 -7.91 -0.02
CA CYS A 73 -16.85 -8.56 0.25
C CYS A 73 -17.14 -8.66 1.76
N LEU A 74 -18.35 -9.05 2.09
CA LEU A 74 -18.79 -9.45 3.41
C LEU A 74 -18.89 -10.99 3.42
N ASP A 75 -18.12 -11.66 4.27
CA ASP A 75 -18.24 -13.10 4.49
C ASP A 75 -19.42 -13.39 5.44
N LEU A 76 -20.46 -13.98 4.92
CA LEU A 76 -21.69 -14.27 5.67
C LEU A 76 -21.49 -15.38 6.71
N THR A 77 -20.56 -16.31 6.48
CA THR A 77 -20.24 -17.38 7.42
C THR A 77 -19.53 -16.82 8.65
N GLN A 78 -18.55 -15.94 8.44
CA GLN A 78 -17.87 -15.26 9.54
C GLN A 78 -18.83 -14.29 10.27
N LEU A 79 -19.69 -13.59 9.52
CA LEU A 79 -20.71 -12.73 10.09
C LEU A 79 -21.66 -13.50 11.02
N ALA A 80 -22.14 -14.66 10.59
CA ALA A 80 -23.02 -15.51 11.40
C ALA A 80 -22.32 -16.06 12.66
N ALA A 81 -21.02 -16.39 12.55
CA ALA A 81 -20.24 -16.89 13.68
C ALA A 81 -19.89 -15.80 14.71
N ASN A 82 -19.50 -14.61 14.25
CA ASN A 82 -19.09 -13.50 15.13
C ASN A 82 -19.29 -12.14 14.46
N PRO A 83 -20.51 -11.59 14.47
CA PRO A 83 -20.86 -10.35 13.76
C PRO A 83 -20.04 -9.15 14.23
N ILE A 84 -19.80 -9.01 15.52
CA ILE A 84 -19.10 -7.87 16.11
C ILE A 84 -17.64 -7.84 15.67
N GLN A 85 -16.97 -8.99 15.73
CA GLN A 85 -15.58 -9.11 15.30
C GLN A 85 -15.44 -8.92 13.77
N THR A 86 -16.30 -9.57 12.99
CA THR A 86 -16.32 -9.50 11.53
C THR A 86 -16.46 -8.07 11.06
N LEU A 87 -17.39 -7.32 11.66
CA LEU A 87 -17.61 -5.91 11.33
C LEU A 87 -16.63 -4.96 12.03
N GLY A 88 -15.79 -5.47 12.94
CA GLY A 88 -14.83 -4.66 13.71
C GLY A 88 -15.49 -3.61 14.59
N MET A 89 -16.70 -3.86 14.99
CA MET A 89 -17.45 -3.01 15.91
C MET A 89 -16.95 -3.21 17.35
N ARG A 90 -17.15 -2.21 18.21
CA ARG A 90 -16.84 -2.31 19.63
C ARG A 90 -18.12 -2.39 20.41
N VAL A 91 -18.20 -3.34 21.33
CA VAL A 91 -19.19 -3.29 22.41
C VAL A 91 -18.60 -2.36 23.48
N PRO A 92 -19.31 -1.32 23.91
CA PRO A 92 -18.88 -0.49 25.03
C PRO A 92 -18.59 -1.36 26.25
N PRO A 93 -17.54 -1.06 27.06
CA PRO A 93 -17.27 -1.83 28.28
C PRO A 93 -18.45 -1.72 29.24
N SER A 94 -18.83 -2.85 29.83
CA SER A 94 -19.87 -2.93 30.86
C SER A 94 -19.43 -2.09 32.06
N GLY A 95 -20.15 -0.98 32.36
CA GLY A 95 -19.85 -0.15 33.52
C GLY A 95 -19.90 1.37 33.31
N ALA A 96 -20.16 1.88 32.11
CA ALA A 96 -20.49 3.29 31.93
C ALA A 96 -21.98 3.52 32.21
N ASP A 97 -22.33 4.62 32.86
CA ASP A 97 -23.72 5.09 33.11
C ASP A 97 -24.44 5.44 31.79
N LEU A 98 -24.60 4.46 30.91
CA LEU A 98 -25.40 4.56 29.69
C LEU A 98 -26.72 3.78 29.88
N PRO A 99 -27.84 4.31 29.37
CA PRO A 99 -29.10 3.60 29.44
C PRO A 99 -28.99 2.22 28.83
N GLU A 100 -29.58 1.23 29.43
CA GLU A 100 -29.57 -0.21 29.18
C GLU A 100 -28.86 -0.67 27.90
N GLN A 101 -27.71 -1.32 28.07
CA GLN A 101 -26.76 -1.82 27.01
C GLN A 101 -27.41 -2.69 25.93
N THR A 102 -28.69 -3.04 26.06
CA THR A 102 -29.45 -3.85 25.10
C THR A 102 -29.86 -3.07 23.85
N ASP A 103 -29.73 -1.74 23.84
CA ASP A 103 -30.24 -0.88 22.76
C ASP A 103 -29.21 -0.42 21.73
N SER A 104 -27.91 -0.70 21.92
CA SER A 104 -26.92 -0.33 20.93
C SER A 104 -27.03 -1.17 19.63
N PHE A 105 -26.69 -0.55 18.48
CA PHE A 105 -26.67 -1.23 17.19
C PHE A 105 -25.85 -2.52 17.22
N ALA A 106 -24.65 -2.49 17.82
CA ALA A 106 -23.77 -3.64 17.92
C ALA A 106 -24.39 -4.77 18.78
N ALA A 107 -25.03 -4.43 19.92
CA ALA A 107 -25.69 -5.42 20.76
C ALA A 107 -26.89 -6.07 20.07
N TRP A 108 -27.70 -5.27 19.34
CA TRP A 108 -28.81 -5.79 18.55
C TRP A 108 -28.33 -6.71 17.43
N LEU A 109 -27.30 -6.29 16.68
CA LEU A 109 -26.75 -7.10 15.57
C LEU A 109 -26.13 -8.41 16.06
N GLY A 110 -25.57 -8.45 17.27
CA GLY A 110 -25.04 -9.65 17.91
C GLY A 110 -26.10 -10.70 18.32
N GLN A 111 -27.39 -10.38 18.19
CA GLN A 111 -28.45 -11.33 18.52
C GLN A 111 -28.55 -12.44 17.47
N PRO A 112 -28.60 -13.73 17.86
CA PRO A 112 -28.75 -14.84 16.92
C PRO A 112 -29.98 -14.72 16.01
N THR A 113 -31.04 -14.10 16.52
CA THR A 113 -32.30 -13.84 15.80
C THR A 113 -32.14 -12.88 14.62
N VAL A 114 -31.13 -12.02 14.62
CA VAL A 114 -30.84 -11.09 13.52
C VAL A 114 -29.92 -11.76 12.49
N CYS A 115 -28.85 -12.43 12.95
CA CYS A 115 -27.86 -13.06 12.06
C CYS A 115 -28.46 -14.20 11.21
N VAL A 116 -29.50 -14.85 11.66
CA VAL A 116 -30.19 -15.92 10.91
C VAL A 116 -30.71 -15.45 9.53
N TRP A 117 -31.06 -14.16 9.41
CA TRP A 117 -31.55 -13.57 8.16
C TRP A 117 -30.44 -13.17 7.19
N LEU A 118 -29.20 -13.15 7.63
CA LEU A 118 -28.03 -12.76 6.86
C LEU A 118 -27.24 -13.98 6.36
N THR A 119 -27.88 -15.14 6.17
CA THR A 119 -27.26 -16.31 5.56
C THR A 119 -27.34 -16.24 4.04
N ALA A 120 -26.43 -16.96 3.37
CA ALA A 120 -26.42 -17.04 1.92
C ALA A 120 -27.76 -17.57 1.36
N ASP A 121 -28.35 -18.59 2.00
CA ASP A 121 -29.60 -19.20 1.56
C ASP A 121 -30.77 -18.22 1.67
N GLN A 122 -30.87 -17.47 2.80
CA GLN A 122 -31.93 -16.48 3.01
C GLN A 122 -31.84 -15.33 2.00
N LEU A 123 -30.64 -14.78 1.77
CA LEU A 123 -30.47 -13.71 0.82
C LEU A 123 -30.69 -14.17 -0.63
N ASN A 124 -30.32 -15.42 -0.96
CA ASN A 124 -30.49 -15.99 -2.28
C ASN A 124 -31.98 -16.30 -2.58
N ALA A 125 -32.80 -16.57 -1.57
CA ALA A 125 -34.23 -16.77 -1.70
C ALA A 125 -34.94 -15.55 -2.35
N SER A 126 -34.35 -14.36 -2.25
CA SER A 126 -34.86 -13.16 -2.95
C SER A 126 -34.76 -13.25 -4.48
N GLY A 127 -33.86 -14.08 -5.02
CA GLY A 127 -33.50 -14.11 -6.45
C GLY A 127 -32.76 -12.86 -6.95
N LEU A 128 -32.57 -11.81 -6.13
CA LEU A 128 -31.99 -10.54 -6.54
C LEU A 128 -30.46 -10.50 -6.47
N VAL A 129 -29.87 -11.24 -5.55
CA VAL A 129 -28.40 -11.29 -5.35
C VAL A 129 -27.71 -12.38 -6.17
N SER A 130 -28.46 -13.32 -6.72
CA SER A 130 -28.00 -14.35 -7.66
C SER A 130 -27.99 -13.80 -9.09
N GLY A 131 -27.16 -14.33 -9.97
CA GLY A 131 -26.80 -13.84 -11.30
C GLY A 131 -27.84 -13.35 -12.27
N ALA A 132 -29.12 -13.55 -12.04
CA ALA A 132 -30.19 -13.23 -12.98
C ALA A 132 -30.70 -11.77 -12.91
N ALA A 133 -30.50 -11.08 -11.77
CA ALA A 133 -30.98 -9.72 -11.62
C ALA A 133 -29.95 -8.71 -12.14
N MET A 134 -30.12 -8.26 -13.39
CA MET A 134 -29.31 -7.20 -13.98
C MET A 134 -29.55 -5.88 -13.24
N GLY A 135 -28.45 -5.28 -12.71
CA GLY A 135 -28.48 -3.94 -12.12
C GLY A 135 -28.73 -3.88 -10.61
N PHE A 136 -28.93 -4.99 -9.91
CA PHE A 136 -29.02 -4.98 -8.45
C PHE A 136 -27.65 -4.68 -7.82
N PRO A 137 -27.56 -3.79 -6.79
CA PRO A 137 -26.27 -3.31 -6.27
C PRO A 137 -25.46 -4.33 -5.52
N LEU A 138 -26.04 -5.49 -5.13
CA LEU A 138 -25.41 -6.56 -4.41
C LEU A 138 -25.28 -7.82 -5.26
N ARG A 139 -24.20 -8.59 -5.01
CA ARG A 139 -23.95 -9.87 -5.65
C ARG A 139 -23.51 -10.90 -4.63
N LEU A 140 -24.20 -12.02 -4.57
CA LEU A 140 -23.82 -13.18 -3.77
C LEU A 140 -23.02 -14.16 -4.63
N HIS A 141 -21.86 -14.59 -4.14
CA HIS A 141 -21.07 -15.66 -4.73
C HIS A 141 -20.58 -16.62 -3.63
N GLY A 142 -21.08 -17.83 -3.61
CA GLY A 142 -20.89 -18.74 -2.49
C GLY A 142 -21.46 -18.14 -1.20
N HIS A 143 -20.63 -17.99 -0.19
CA HIS A 143 -20.96 -17.37 1.10
C HIS A 143 -20.53 -15.89 1.21
N ARG A 144 -20.05 -15.29 0.11
CA ARG A 144 -19.56 -13.90 0.08
C ARG A 144 -20.54 -12.98 -0.62
N LEU A 145 -20.89 -11.89 0.06
CA LEU A 145 -21.75 -10.86 -0.48
C LEU A 145 -20.90 -9.63 -0.86
N TYR A 146 -21.05 -9.18 -2.08
CA TYR A 146 -20.29 -8.10 -2.70
C TYR A 146 -21.18 -6.92 -3.06
N LEU A 147 -20.60 -5.73 -3.09
CA LEU A 147 -21.11 -4.70 -3.98
C LEU A 147 -20.88 -5.14 -5.43
N LEU A 148 -21.87 -4.99 -6.31
CA LEU A 148 -21.81 -5.46 -7.70
C LEU A 148 -20.55 -4.97 -8.42
N ARG A 149 -20.17 -3.71 -8.21
CA ARG A 149 -18.96 -3.14 -8.79
C ARG A 149 -17.70 -3.90 -8.34
N ALA A 150 -17.56 -4.13 -7.05
CA ALA A 150 -16.40 -4.81 -6.49
C ALA A 150 -16.29 -6.26 -7.01
N TRP A 151 -17.42 -6.98 -7.10
CA TRP A 151 -17.48 -8.31 -7.70
C TRP A 151 -17.04 -8.29 -9.17
N THR A 152 -17.56 -7.36 -9.97
CA THR A 152 -17.20 -7.24 -11.39
C THR A 152 -15.71 -6.95 -11.58
N GLU A 153 -15.15 -6.05 -10.78
CA GLU A 153 -13.72 -5.72 -10.79
C GLU A 153 -12.88 -6.93 -10.38
N GLU A 154 -13.28 -7.67 -9.32
CA GLU A 154 -12.58 -8.88 -8.86
C GLU A 154 -12.59 -9.97 -9.93
N GLN A 155 -13.73 -10.24 -10.56
CA GLN A 155 -13.83 -11.23 -11.64
C GLN A 155 -12.99 -10.85 -12.86
N ARG A 156 -12.95 -9.57 -13.21
CA ARG A 156 -12.09 -9.07 -14.30
C ARG A 156 -10.61 -9.31 -14.00
N VAL A 157 -10.16 -8.97 -12.81
CA VAL A 157 -8.77 -9.22 -12.38
C VAL A 157 -8.46 -10.71 -12.38
N ALA A 158 -9.33 -11.51 -11.77
CA ALA A 158 -9.16 -12.95 -11.68
C ALA A 158 -9.08 -13.60 -13.07
N GLY A 159 -9.99 -13.26 -13.99
CA GLY A 159 -10.00 -13.79 -15.35
C GLY A 159 -8.75 -13.41 -16.15
N ALA A 160 -8.33 -12.16 -16.05
CA ALA A 160 -7.14 -11.67 -16.76
C ALA A 160 -5.83 -12.32 -16.25
N LEU A 161 -5.70 -12.52 -14.93
CA LEU A 161 -4.55 -13.19 -14.34
C LEU A 161 -4.56 -14.69 -14.63
N ALA A 162 -5.70 -15.35 -14.48
CA ALA A 162 -5.86 -16.76 -14.79
C ALA A 162 -5.57 -17.08 -16.27
N ALA A 163 -6.01 -16.23 -17.19
CA ALA A 163 -5.73 -16.40 -18.63
C ALA A 163 -4.22 -16.37 -18.93
N ARG A 164 -3.46 -15.52 -18.24
CA ARG A 164 -1.99 -15.45 -18.35
C ARG A 164 -1.30 -16.63 -17.67
N ALA A 165 -1.82 -17.03 -16.51
CA ALA A 165 -1.25 -18.12 -15.72
C ALA A 165 -1.40 -19.51 -16.39
N ARG A 166 -2.47 -19.72 -17.16
CA ARG A 166 -2.73 -20.98 -17.86
C ARG A 166 -1.90 -21.22 -19.10
N ARG A 167 -1.20 -20.20 -19.59
CA ARG A 167 -0.32 -20.44 -20.74
C ARG A 167 0.76 -21.44 -20.36
N PRO A 168 0.96 -22.50 -21.16
CA PRO A 168 1.99 -23.47 -20.87
C PRO A 168 3.35 -22.79 -20.72
N PRO A 169 4.17 -23.15 -19.74
CA PRO A 169 5.50 -22.60 -19.60
C PRO A 169 6.34 -22.99 -20.82
N THR A 170 6.95 -22.00 -21.44
CA THR A 170 8.02 -22.27 -22.42
C THR A 170 9.32 -22.36 -21.63
N LEU A 171 9.94 -23.53 -21.60
CA LEU A 171 11.22 -23.72 -20.92
C LEU A 171 12.37 -23.45 -21.91
N PRO A 172 13.13 -22.35 -21.76
CA PRO A 172 14.29 -22.07 -22.59
C PRO A 172 15.41 -23.08 -22.37
N ASP A 173 16.38 -23.11 -23.30
CA ASP A 173 17.56 -23.95 -23.19
C ASP A 173 18.33 -23.71 -21.90
N VAL A 174 18.64 -24.78 -21.17
CA VAL A 174 19.28 -24.75 -19.86
C VAL A 174 20.62 -24.03 -19.90
N ALA A 175 21.47 -24.36 -20.88
CA ALA A 175 22.82 -23.80 -20.97
C ALA A 175 22.78 -22.30 -21.27
N ALA A 176 21.87 -21.87 -22.15
CA ALA A 176 21.69 -20.46 -22.50
C ALA A 176 21.22 -19.64 -21.29
N VAL A 177 20.30 -20.19 -20.49
CA VAL A 177 19.81 -19.50 -19.25
C VAL A 177 20.89 -19.50 -18.18
N GLN A 178 21.63 -20.61 -17.98
CA GLN A 178 22.77 -20.65 -17.06
C GLN A 178 23.79 -19.56 -17.40
N GLN A 179 24.16 -19.45 -18.67
CA GLN A 179 25.10 -18.41 -19.13
C GLN A 179 24.55 -17.00 -18.85
N SER A 180 23.29 -16.75 -19.19
CA SER A 180 22.64 -15.47 -18.90
C SER A 180 22.65 -15.14 -17.40
N LEU A 181 22.42 -16.12 -16.52
CA LEU A 181 22.47 -15.91 -15.07
C LEU A 181 23.90 -15.66 -14.59
N VAL A 182 24.91 -16.28 -15.18
CA VAL A 182 26.32 -15.99 -14.86
C VAL A 182 26.70 -14.59 -15.33
N ASP A 183 26.29 -14.16 -16.50
CA ASP A 183 26.55 -12.81 -17.02
C ASP A 183 25.89 -11.74 -16.13
N LEU A 184 24.65 -11.96 -15.69
CA LEU A 184 23.89 -11.00 -14.89
C LEU A 184 24.31 -10.95 -13.41
N PHE A 185 24.75 -12.04 -12.83
CA PHE A 185 25.00 -12.15 -11.37
C PHE A 185 26.44 -12.55 -11.03
N GLY A 186 27.25 -12.93 -12.03
CA GLY A 186 28.53 -13.59 -11.81
C GLY A 186 28.37 -15.06 -11.43
N VAL A 187 29.49 -15.72 -11.20
CA VAL A 187 29.49 -17.11 -10.69
C VAL A 187 28.93 -17.14 -9.27
N PRO A 188 28.03 -18.08 -8.93
CA PRO A 188 27.46 -18.18 -7.57
C PRO A 188 28.57 -18.38 -6.53
N ARG A 189 28.68 -17.47 -5.56
CA ARG A 189 29.64 -17.57 -4.45
C ARG A 189 28.97 -18.00 -3.14
N ASN A 190 27.69 -17.75 -2.99
CA ASN A 190 26.85 -18.09 -1.85
C ASN A 190 25.37 -18.15 -2.27
N LEU A 191 24.47 -18.46 -1.35
CA LEU A 191 23.04 -18.57 -1.61
C LEU A 191 22.29 -17.23 -1.49
N ASN A 192 22.96 -16.11 -1.23
CA ASN A 192 22.29 -14.83 -0.94
C ASN A 192 21.51 -14.29 -2.15
N ASP A 193 22.00 -14.53 -3.37
CA ASP A 193 21.35 -14.10 -4.62
C ASP A 193 20.51 -15.19 -5.29
N TRP A 194 20.38 -16.36 -4.65
CA TRP A 194 19.66 -17.50 -5.23
C TRP A 194 18.21 -17.16 -5.58
N GLY A 195 17.47 -16.52 -4.64
CA GLY A 195 16.10 -16.10 -4.89
C GLY A 195 15.96 -15.12 -6.06
N GLN A 196 16.94 -14.24 -6.26
CA GLN A 196 16.97 -13.32 -7.41
C GLN A 196 17.18 -14.08 -8.72
N ARG A 197 18.13 -15.05 -8.77
CA ARG A 197 18.37 -15.91 -9.94
C ARG A 197 17.13 -16.72 -10.29
N GLN A 198 16.48 -17.31 -9.29
CA GLN A 198 15.23 -18.05 -9.47
C GLN A 198 14.12 -17.15 -10.04
N ALA A 199 13.99 -15.92 -9.53
CA ALA A 199 13.00 -14.97 -10.03
C ALA A 199 13.23 -14.58 -11.48
N VAL A 200 14.51 -14.36 -11.89
CA VAL A 200 14.86 -14.09 -13.28
C VAL A 200 14.55 -15.29 -14.16
N ALA A 201 14.98 -16.50 -13.78
CA ALA A 201 14.68 -17.72 -14.51
C ALA A 201 13.16 -17.94 -14.67
N LEU A 202 12.39 -17.77 -13.59
CA LEU A 202 10.95 -17.94 -13.62
C LEU A 202 10.27 -16.95 -14.58
N ALA A 203 10.74 -15.70 -14.65
CA ALA A 203 10.21 -14.67 -15.55
C ALA A 203 10.31 -15.08 -17.04
N LEU A 204 11.34 -15.83 -17.42
CA LEU A 204 11.52 -16.31 -18.78
C LEU A 204 10.47 -17.35 -19.20
N THR A 205 9.75 -17.94 -18.25
CA THR A 205 8.78 -19.02 -18.49
C THR A 205 7.33 -18.58 -18.32
N ARG A 206 7.06 -17.35 -17.84
CA ARG A 206 5.73 -16.93 -17.38
C ARG A 206 5.29 -15.61 -17.99
N GLN A 207 3.98 -15.49 -18.26
CA GLN A 207 3.36 -14.21 -18.68
C GLN A 207 2.88 -13.37 -17.52
N VAL A 208 2.64 -13.94 -16.35
CA VAL A 208 2.37 -13.24 -15.12
C VAL A 208 3.37 -13.69 -14.07
N LEU A 209 4.00 -12.74 -13.42
CA LEU A 209 4.96 -13.00 -12.33
C LEU A 209 4.67 -12.07 -11.15
N LEU A 210 4.63 -12.64 -9.97
CA LEU A 210 4.57 -11.93 -8.70
C LEU A 210 5.95 -12.01 -8.05
N LEU A 211 6.59 -10.84 -7.86
CA LEU A 211 7.89 -10.75 -7.18
C LEU A 211 7.68 -10.07 -5.83
N THR A 212 7.74 -10.82 -4.76
CA THR A 212 7.57 -10.30 -3.40
C THR A 212 8.84 -10.42 -2.58
N GLY A 213 9.07 -9.47 -1.70
CA GLY A 213 10.22 -9.48 -0.81
C GLY A 213 10.26 -8.24 0.06
N GLY A 214 10.87 -8.35 1.22
CA GLY A 214 11.04 -7.24 2.14
C GLY A 214 11.93 -6.11 1.59
N PRO A 215 12.09 -5.01 2.32
CA PRO A 215 13.00 -3.93 1.95
C PRO A 215 14.44 -4.41 1.92
N GLY A 216 15.20 -3.90 0.95
CA GLY A 216 16.62 -4.27 0.79
C GLY A 216 16.89 -5.65 0.19
N THR A 217 15.87 -6.38 -0.27
CA THR A 217 16.05 -7.69 -0.92
C THR A 217 16.49 -7.61 -2.38
N GLY A 218 16.66 -6.39 -2.91
CA GLY A 218 17.13 -6.16 -4.27
C GLY A 218 16.06 -6.32 -5.34
N LYS A 219 14.78 -6.06 -5.04
CA LYS A 219 13.67 -6.13 -6.01
C LYS A 219 13.98 -5.37 -7.30
N THR A 220 14.36 -4.09 -7.22
CA THR A 220 14.66 -3.24 -8.38
C THR A 220 15.80 -3.80 -9.23
N THR A 221 16.88 -4.24 -8.57
CA THR A 221 18.02 -4.90 -9.23
C THR A 221 17.59 -6.19 -9.95
N THR A 222 16.75 -7.01 -9.29
CA THR A 222 16.20 -8.24 -9.86
C THR A 222 15.34 -7.94 -11.09
N VAL A 223 14.46 -6.92 -11.01
CA VAL A 223 13.62 -6.50 -12.14
C VAL A 223 14.46 -6.12 -13.36
N LEU A 224 15.49 -5.28 -13.20
CA LEU A 224 16.31 -4.87 -14.33
C LEU A 224 17.04 -6.05 -14.98
N ARG A 225 17.63 -6.95 -14.18
CA ARG A 225 18.25 -8.18 -14.69
C ARG A 225 17.24 -9.08 -15.39
N MET A 226 16.03 -9.17 -14.87
CA MET A 226 14.92 -9.88 -15.49
C MET A 226 14.55 -9.29 -16.86
N LEU A 227 14.50 -7.97 -16.97
CA LEU A 227 14.22 -7.29 -18.25
C LEU A 227 15.32 -7.51 -19.27
N VAL A 228 16.60 -7.50 -18.87
CA VAL A 228 17.71 -7.85 -19.76
C VAL A 228 17.61 -9.30 -20.23
N ALA A 229 17.35 -10.24 -19.34
CA ALA A 229 17.21 -11.66 -19.69
C ALA A 229 16.04 -11.89 -20.67
N LEU A 230 14.91 -11.20 -20.47
CA LEU A 230 13.76 -11.25 -21.38
C LEU A 230 14.08 -10.67 -22.76
N GLN A 231 14.86 -9.58 -22.83
CA GLN A 231 15.31 -9.00 -24.11
C GLN A 231 16.30 -9.93 -24.84
N TRP A 232 17.25 -10.56 -24.11
CA TRP A 232 18.15 -11.56 -24.68
C TRP A 232 17.40 -12.76 -25.25
N GLN A 233 16.39 -13.25 -24.52
CA GLN A 233 15.55 -14.36 -25.00
C GLN A 233 14.85 -14.01 -26.32
N ARG A 234 14.28 -12.80 -26.43
CA ARG A 234 13.64 -12.34 -27.68
C ARG A 234 14.63 -12.18 -28.81
N GLN A 235 15.81 -11.63 -28.55
CA GLN A 235 16.88 -11.47 -29.54
C GLN A 235 17.37 -12.84 -30.04
N ALA A 236 17.59 -13.81 -29.15
CA ALA A 236 17.95 -15.17 -29.50
C ALA A 236 16.88 -15.89 -30.34
N ALA A 237 15.60 -15.55 -30.14
CA ALA A 237 14.47 -16.03 -30.93
C ALA A 237 14.26 -15.26 -32.24
N GLY A 238 15.13 -14.29 -32.60
CA GLY A 238 14.96 -13.45 -33.78
C GLY A 238 13.78 -12.50 -33.75
N GLN A 239 13.24 -12.22 -32.57
CA GLN A 239 12.09 -11.33 -32.37
C GLN A 239 12.56 -9.89 -32.14
N ALA A 240 11.67 -8.92 -32.43
CA ALA A 240 11.90 -7.53 -32.07
C ALA A 240 12.01 -7.37 -30.54
N LEU A 241 12.82 -6.41 -30.08
CA LEU A 241 12.93 -6.07 -28.68
C LEU A 241 11.55 -5.64 -28.11
N ALA A 242 11.27 -6.07 -26.91
CA ALA A 242 9.99 -5.79 -26.24
C ALA A 242 9.85 -4.30 -25.91
N VAL A 243 8.66 -3.76 -26.09
CA VAL A 243 8.25 -2.46 -25.55
C VAL A 243 7.93 -2.62 -24.06
N ILE A 244 8.74 -2.01 -23.21
CA ILE A 244 8.67 -2.17 -21.75
C ILE A 244 8.16 -0.88 -21.10
N LYS A 245 7.24 -0.99 -20.17
CA LYS A 245 6.79 0.11 -19.32
C LYS A 245 6.94 -0.24 -17.86
N LEU A 246 7.51 0.70 -17.08
CA LEU A 246 7.57 0.62 -15.63
C LEU A 246 6.54 1.58 -15.03
N ALA A 247 5.78 1.12 -14.05
CA ALA A 247 4.77 1.93 -13.38
C ALA A 247 4.83 1.76 -11.86
N ALA A 248 4.33 2.77 -11.15
CA ALA A 248 4.13 2.74 -9.70
C ALA A 248 2.78 3.38 -9.34
N PRO A 249 2.16 3.05 -8.19
CA PRO A 249 0.86 3.58 -7.82
C PRO A 249 0.88 5.09 -7.50
N THR A 250 1.99 5.62 -6.99
CA THR A 250 2.10 7.03 -6.57
C THR A 250 3.21 7.78 -7.28
N GLY A 251 3.08 9.12 -7.41
CA GLY A 251 4.09 9.98 -8.02
C GLY A 251 5.45 9.90 -7.31
N LYS A 252 5.45 9.91 -5.98
CA LYS A 252 6.65 9.79 -5.16
C LYS A 252 7.38 8.46 -5.39
N ALA A 253 6.64 7.36 -5.44
CA ALA A 253 7.21 6.04 -5.76
C ALA A 253 7.79 6.02 -7.18
N ALA A 254 7.09 6.60 -8.16
CA ALA A 254 7.56 6.66 -9.54
C ALA A 254 8.87 7.46 -9.69
N VAL A 255 8.97 8.65 -9.09
CA VAL A 255 10.20 9.48 -9.14
C VAL A 255 11.37 8.75 -8.48
N ARG A 256 11.17 8.20 -7.27
CA ARG A 256 12.21 7.46 -6.56
C ARG A 256 12.67 6.23 -7.35
N LEU A 257 11.72 5.48 -7.89
CA LEU A 257 12.01 4.29 -8.68
C LEU A 257 12.74 4.66 -9.98
N SER A 258 12.37 5.77 -10.64
CA SER A 258 13.09 6.26 -11.84
C SER A 258 14.57 6.51 -11.55
N SER A 259 14.87 7.18 -10.43
CA SER A 259 16.27 7.42 -10.02
C SER A 259 17.01 6.12 -9.70
N ALA A 260 16.36 5.18 -9.01
CA ALA A 260 16.94 3.88 -8.68
C ALA A 260 17.17 3.01 -9.92
N VAL A 261 16.20 2.98 -10.83
CA VAL A 261 16.27 2.25 -12.12
C VAL A 261 17.41 2.81 -12.97
N LYS A 262 17.52 4.15 -13.08
CA LYS A 262 18.60 4.79 -13.85
C LYS A 262 19.97 4.42 -13.29
N ALA A 263 20.16 4.57 -11.98
CA ALA A 263 21.44 4.26 -11.33
C ALA A 263 21.81 2.77 -11.46
N GLU A 264 20.85 1.88 -11.32
CA GLU A 264 21.08 0.43 -11.43
C GLU A 264 21.30 -0.01 -12.88
N ARG A 265 20.57 0.58 -13.83
CA ARG A 265 20.80 0.38 -15.27
C ARG A 265 22.21 0.78 -15.67
N ASP A 266 22.67 1.97 -15.24
CA ASP A 266 24.00 2.48 -15.57
C ASP A 266 25.10 1.55 -15.00
N LYS A 267 24.91 1.02 -13.78
CA LYS A 267 25.79 -0.01 -13.20
C LYS A 267 25.78 -1.30 -14.00
N LEU A 268 24.61 -1.77 -14.40
CA LEU A 268 24.43 -3.03 -15.13
C LEU A 268 25.07 -2.93 -16.53
N VAL A 269 24.85 -1.82 -17.23
CA VAL A 269 25.49 -1.55 -18.54
C VAL A 269 27.02 -1.47 -18.41
N ALA A 270 27.53 -0.83 -17.36
CA ALA A 270 28.97 -0.79 -17.09
C ALA A 270 29.55 -2.17 -16.76
N ALA A 271 28.80 -3.04 -16.10
CA ALA A 271 29.21 -4.41 -15.77
C ALA A 271 29.11 -5.37 -16.95
N LEU A 272 28.37 -5.02 -18.00
CA LEU A 272 28.17 -5.82 -19.22
C LEU A 272 28.62 -5.06 -20.45
N PRO A 273 29.97 -4.91 -20.70
CA PRO A 273 30.48 -4.14 -21.82
C PRO A 273 30.11 -4.69 -23.21
N SER A 274 29.74 -5.98 -23.27
CA SER A 274 29.29 -6.67 -24.48
C SER A 274 27.78 -6.52 -24.73
N LEU A 275 27.04 -5.78 -23.87
CA LEU A 275 25.62 -5.57 -24.05
C LEU A 275 25.36 -4.76 -25.31
N ASP A 276 24.52 -5.28 -26.20
CA ASP A 276 24.09 -4.60 -27.42
C ASP A 276 23.55 -3.19 -27.09
N PRO A 277 24.04 -2.10 -27.71
CA PRO A 277 23.53 -0.75 -27.51
C PRO A 277 22.05 -0.63 -27.78
N ALA A 278 21.46 -1.33 -28.74
CA ALA A 278 20.02 -1.34 -29.02
C ALA A 278 19.26 -1.94 -27.85
N LEU A 279 19.75 -3.02 -27.23
CA LEU A 279 19.14 -3.63 -26.06
C LEU A 279 19.25 -2.69 -24.85
N SER A 280 20.43 -2.10 -24.61
CA SER A 280 20.61 -1.11 -23.56
C SER A 280 19.64 0.07 -23.70
N GLY A 281 19.44 0.56 -24.93
CA GLY A 281 18.49 1.62 -25.26
C GLY A 281 17.02 1.22 -25.09
N SER A 282 16.69 -0.07 -25.18
CA SER A 282 15.33 -0.58 -24.96
C SER A 282 14.91 -0.69 -23.49
N LEU A 283 15.88 -0.65 -22.57
CA LEU A 283 15.60 -0.69 -21.15
C LEU A 283 14.99 0.63 -20.68
N PRO A 284 13.89 0.59 -19.91
CA PRO A 284 13.22 1.80 -19.45
C PRO A 284 14.13 2.61 -18.53
N SER A 285 14.11 3.92 -18.71
CA SER A 285 14.80 4.90 -17.86
C SER A 285 13.84 5.72 -17.00
N GLU A 286 12.57 5.69 -17.35
CA GLU A 286 11.50 6.44 -16.67
C GLU A 286 10.46 5.47 -16.12
N VAL A 287 9.96 5.80 -14.91
CA VAL A 287 8.82 5.14 -14.29
C VAL A 287 7.68 6.13 -14.21
N VAL A 288 6.51 5.74 -14.67
CA VAL A 288 5.31 6.59 -14.64
C VAL A 288 4.34 6.13 -13.56
N THR A 289 3.39 6.98 -13.15
CA THR A 289 2.31 6.51 -12.30
C THR A 289 1.33 5.64 -13.10
N LEU A 290 0.66 4.67 -12.44
CA LEU A 290 -0.40 3.89 -13.09
C LEU A 290 -1.46 4.78 -13.73
N HIS A 291 -1.84 5.86 -13.07
CA HIS A 291 -2.77 6.86 -13.62
C HIS A 291 -2.26 7.47 -14.93
N ARG A 292 -0.97 7.84 -15.00
CA ARG A 292 -0.36 8.38 -16.23
C ARG A 292 -0.24 7.32 -17.31
N LEU A 293 0.11 6.09 -16.95
CA LEU A 293 0.19 4.94 -17.88
C LEU A 293 -1.16 4.69 -18.54
N LEU A 294 -2.25 4.70 -17.77
CA LEU A 294 -3.60 4.44 -18.24
C LEU A 294 -4.26 5.66 -18.92
N GLY A 295 -3.65 6.84 -18.83
CA GLY A 295 -4.16 8.06 -19.43
C GLY A 295 -5.39 8.61 -18.73
N VAL A 296 -5.17 9.43 -17.70
CA VAL A 296 -6.25 10.12 -16.97
C VAL A 296 -6.98 11.11 -17.88
N LYS A 297 -8.31 11.04 -17.88
CA LYS A 297 -9.17 12.01 -18.52
C LYS A 297 -9.72 12.99 -17.47
N ALA A 298 -9.48 14.29 -17.66
CA ALA A 298 -10.00 15.32 -16.77
C ALA A 298 -11.53 15.23 -16.63
N GLY A 299 -12.04 15.25 -15.39
CA GLY A 299 -13.47 15.19 -15.11
C GLY A 299 -14.12 13.81 -15.32
N SER A 300 -13.35 12.76 -15.61
CA SER A 300 -13.85 11.40 -15.81
C SER A 300 -13.19 10.40 -14.85
N ARG A 301 -13.95 9.36 -14.49
CA ARG A 301 -13.42 8.17 -13.78
C ARG A 301 -12.85 7.12 -14.75
N HIS A 302 -13.03 7.30 -16.08
CA HIS A 302 -12.55 6.37 -17.09
C HIS A 302 -11.18 6.79 -17.60
N PHE A 303 -10.33 5.81 -17.84
CA PHE A 303 -9.01 5.99 -18.44
C PHE A 303 -9.09 6.02 -19.96
N ALA A 304 -8.05 6.55 -20.60
CA ALA A 304 -7.93 6.58 -22.06
C ALA A 304 -7.70 5.18 -22.62
N PHE A 305 -6.84 4.40 -21.93
CA PHE A 305 -6.54 3.02 -22.31
C PHE A 305 -7.45 2.04 -21.55
N ASN A 306 -8.02 1.10 -22.26
CA ASN A 306 -8.94 0.08 -21.79
C ASN A 306 -9.03 -1.05 -22.84
N HIS A 307 -9.93 -2.02 -22.69
CA HIS A 307 -10.09 -3.14 -23.64
C HIS A 307 -10.43 -2.72 -25.07
N THR A 308 -11.09 -1.57 -25.30
CA THR A 308 -11.38 -1.04 -26.65
C THR A 308 -10.21 -0.24 -27.22
N HIS A 309 -9.31 0.24 -26.39
CA HIS A 309 -8.12 0.99 -26.76
C HIS A 309 -6.92 0.54 -25.90
N PRO A 310 -6.37 -0.64 -26.18
CA PRO A 310 -5.33 -1.22 -25.34
C PRO A 310 -3.98 -0.50 -25.44
N LEU A 311 -3.14 -0.66 -24.42
CA LEU A 311 -1.78 -0.17 -24.43
C LEU A 311 -0.91 -0.92 -25.45
N ALA A 312 -0.12 -0.19 -26.24
CA ALA A 312 0.88 -0.78 -27.13
C ALA A 312 2.14 -1.13 -26.31
N VAL A 313 2.13 -2.28 -25.64
CA VAL A 313 3.21 -2.71 -24.73
C VAL A 313 3.34 -4.23 -24.67
N ASP A 314 4.57 -4.72 -24.60
CA ASP A 314 4.87 -6.16 -24.48
C ASP A 314 5.09 -6.59 -23.03
N ILE A 315 5.69 -5.71 -22.20
CA ILE A 315 5.99 -6.00 -20.79
C ILE A 315 5.60 -4.80 -19.93
N VAL A 316 4.79 -5.03 -18.91
CA VAL A 316 4.47 -4.05 -17.88
C VAL A 316 4.98 -4.55 -16.54
N VAL A 317 5.77 -3.73 -15.88
CA VAL A 317 6.19 -3.94 -14.49
C VAL A 317 5.53 -2.90 -13.61
N VAL A 318 4.87 -3.36 -12.55
CA VAL A 318 4.27 -2.49 -11.53
C VAL A 318 5.03 -2.70 -10.23
N ASP A 319 5.79 -1.69 -9.80
CA ASP A 319 6.44 -1.71 -8.48
C ASP A 319 5.54 -1.08 -7.42
N GLU A 320 5.84 -1.37 -6.14
CA GLU A 320 5.00 -1.03 -4.99
C GLU A 320 3.54 -1.52 -5.17
N ALA A 321 3.37 -2.69 -5.79
CA ALA A 321 2.05 -3.25 -6.13
C ALA A 321 1.19 -3.57 -4.88
N SER A 322 1.76 -3.61 -3.67
CA SER A 322 1.02 -3.70 -2.41
C SER A 322 0.08 -2.52 -2.18
N MET A 323 0.37 -1.36 -2.79
CA MET A 323 -0.46 -0.15 -2.72
C MET A 323 -1.54 -0.08 -3.81
N VAL A 324 -1.59 -1.03 -4.74
CA VAL A 324 -2.58 -1.06 -5.82
C VAL A 324 -3.87 -1.69 -5.31
N ASP A 325 -4.96 -0.93 -5.36
CA ASP A 325 -6.30 -1.42 -5.02
C ASP A 325 -6.93 -2.24 -6.14
N LEU A 326 -8.08 -2.86 -5.85
CA LEU A 326 -8.79 -3.71 -6.80
C LEU A 326 -9.25 -2.94 -8.05
N SER A 327 -9.76 -1.72 -7.89
CA SER A 327 -10.26 -0.91 -9.01
C SER A 327 -9.15 -0.50 -9.97
N MET A 328 -7.99 -0.10 -9.42
CA MET A 328 -6.81 0.24 -10.23
C MET A 328 -6.23 -0.99 -10.93
N MET A 329 -6.19 -2.15 -10.26
CA MET A 329 -5.76 -3.40 -10.86
C MET A 329 -6.72 -3.83 -11.99
N ALA A 330 -8.03 -3.70 -11.79
CA ALA A 330 -9.03 -3.99 -12.81
C ALA A 330 -8.87 -3.09 -14.04
N ALA A 331 -8.63 -1.79 -13.83
CA ALA A 331 -8.35 -0.86 -14.92
C ALA A 331 -7.04 -1.19 -15.66
N LEU A 332 -6.01 -1.60 -14.93
CA LEU A 332 -4.74 -2.00 -15.53
C LEU A 332 -4.91 -3.24 -16.41
N VAL A 333 -5.49 -4.32 -15.89
CA VAL A 333 -5.62 -5.56 -16.67
C VAL A 333 -6.58 -5.41 -17.85
N ASP A 334 -7.57 -4.50 -17.76
CA ASP A 334 -8.47 -4.15 -18.84
C ASP A 334 -7.77 -3.43 -20.01
N ALA A 335 -6.71 -2.66 -19.71
CA ALA A 335 -5.92 -1.95 -20.71
C ALA A 335 -4.79 -2.80 -21.32
N LEU A 336 -4.47 -3.97 -20.77
CA LEU A 336 -3.36 -4.80 -21.23
C LEU A 336 -3.79 -5.80 -22.30
N PRO A 337 -3.15 -5.80 -23.50
CA PRO A 337 -3.32 -6.86 -24.48
C PRO A 337 -3.09 -8.27 -23.90
N ALA A 338 -3.71 -9.27 -24.49
CA ALA A 338 -3.59 -10.65 -24.02
C ALA A 338 -2.17 -11.22 -24.10
N HIS A 339 -1.30 -10.67 -24.98
CA HIS A 339 0.08 -11.09 -25.12
C HIS A 339 1.04 -10.43 -24.11
N THR A 340 0.62 -9.34 -23.48
CA THR A 340 1.47 -8.56 -22.57
C THR A 340 1.84 -9.36 -21.32
N SER A 341 3.13 -9.41 -21.01
CA SER A 341 3.64 -9.94 -19.75
C SER A 341 3.47 -8.94 -18.63
N LEU A 342 2.90 -9.38 -17.52
CA LEU A 342 2.65 -8.55 -16.33
C LEU A 342 3.52 -9.02 -15.16
N ILE A 343 4.35 -8.13 -14.65
CA ILE A 343 5.22 -8.37 -13.50
C ILE A 343 4.78 -7.44 -12.37
N LEU A 344 4.25 -8.01 -11.29
CA LEU A 344 3.84 -7.28 -10.09
C LEU A 344 4.92 -7.41 -9.03
N VAL A 345 5.46 -6.29 -8.57
CA VAL A 345 6.57 -6.22 -7.61
C VAL A 345 6.10 -5.51 -6.36
N GLY A 346 6.41 -6.06 -5.18
CA GLY A 346 6.04 -5.40 -3.94
C GLY A 346 6.46 -6.18 -2.70
N ASP A 347 5.89 -5.80 -1.57
CA ASP A 347 6.08 -6.49 -0.29
C ASP A 347 4.71 -6.83 0.30
N ARG A 348 4.38 -8.12 0.32
CA ARG A 348 3.09 -8.62 0.81
C ARG A 348 2.81 -8.35 2.28
N ASN A 349 3.86 -8.03 3.06
CA ASN A 349 3.77 -7.80 4.50
C ASN A 349 3.65 -6.31 4.86
N GLN A 350 3.80 -5.39 3.87
CA GLN A 350 3.57 -3.97 4.07
C GLN A 350 2.08 -3.65 4.08
N LEU A 351 1.75 -2.44 4.57
CA LEU A 351 0.40 -1.91 4.50
C LEU A 351 -0.16 -2.00 3.08
N ALA A 352 -1.34 -2.58 2.96
CA ALA A 352 -2.10 -2.60 1.70
C ALA A 352 -2.62 -1.19 1.33
N SER A 353 -3.21 -1.09 0.14
CA SER A 353 -3.90 0.12 -0.33
C SER A 353 -4.90 0.66 0.71
N VAL A 354 -5.21 1.94 0.68
CA VAL A 354 -6.26 2.53 1.53
C VAL A 354 -7.65 2.08 1.05
N GLU A 355 -7.83 2.02 -0.26
CA GLU A 355 -9.06 1.54 -0.90
C GLU A 355 -9.23 0.02 -0.78
N ALA A 356 -10.41 -0.49 -1.15
CA ALA A 356 -10.75 -1.89 -1.00
C ALA A 356 -9.85 -2.84 -1.82
N GLY A 357 -9.46 -3.93 -1.19
CA GLY A 357 -8.66 -5.02 -1.77
C GLY A 357 -7.16 -4.92 -1.44
N ALA A 358 -6.62 -6.03 -0.96
CA ALA A 358 -5.18 -6.25 -0.76
C ALA A 358 -4.66 -7.20 -1.85
N VAL A 359 -4.73 -6.76 -3.11
CA VAL A 359 -4.55 -7.63 -4.29
C VAL A 359 -3.25 -8.43 -4.23
N LEU A 360 -2.10 -7.75 -4.07
CA LEU A 360 -0.80 -8.45 -4.05
C LEU A 360 -0.70 -9.41 -2.87
N GLY A 361 -1.14 -9.00 -1.67
CA GLY A 361 -1.07 -9.83 -0.46
C GLY A 361 -1.83 -11.15 -0.60
N GLN A 362 -3.02 -11.09 -1.20
CA GLN A 362 -3.87 -12.27 -1.43
C GLN A 362 -3.29 -13.18 -2.51
N LEU A 363 -2.80 -12.61 -3.61
CA LEU A 363 -2.23 -13.38 -4.72
C LEU A 363 -0.89 -14.04 -4.35
N CYS A 364 -0.10 -13.44 -3.44
CA CYS A 364 1.19 -13.97 -2.98
C CYS A 364 1.09 -14.85 -1.72
N ALA A 365 -0.11 -15.18 -1.24
CA ALA A 365 -0.29 -15.98 -0.03
C ALA A 365 0.39 -17.35 -0.16
N ALA A 366 0.18 -18.04 -1.28
CA ALA A 366 0.86 -19.28 -1.62
C ALA A 366 1.99 -19.04 -2.63
N HIS A 367 3.08 -19.82 -2.55
CA HIS A 367 4.21 -19.77 -3.47
C HIS A 367 5.01 -21.08 -3.47
N GLY A 368 5.79 -21.29 -4.54
CA GLY A 368 6.68 -22.44 -4.63
C GLY A 368 6.03 -23.74 -5.12
N ASP A 369 4.75 -23.75 -5.44
CA ASP A 369 4.04 -24.92 -5.98
C ASP A 369 4.26 -25.01 -7.50
N TYR A 370 5.50 -25.33 -7.88
CA TYR A 370 5.89 -25.44 -9.29
C TYR A 370 5.53 -26.81 -9.86
N PRO A 371 5.04 -26.90 -11.12
CA PRO A 371 4.97 -28.16 -11.84
C PRO A 371 6.32 -28.88 -11.82
N PRO A 372 6.35 -30.23 -11.73
CA PRO A 372 7.61 -30.99 -11.60
C PRO A 372 8.65 -30.68 -12.69
N GLU A 373 8.21 -30.48 -13.92
CA GLU A 373 9.05 -30.08 -15.05
C GLU A 373 9.71 -28.71 -14.86
N VAL A 374 8.94 -27.74 -14.35
CA VAL A 374 9.45 -26.38 -14.05
C VAL A 374 10.39 -26.41 -12.85
N ALA A 375 10.08 -27.17 -11.81
CA ALA A 375 10.93 -27.33 -10.64
C ALA A 375 12.29 -27.96 -11.02
N THR A 376 12.27 -29.02 -11.84
CA THR A 376 13.48 -29.66 -12.36
C THR A 376 14.31 -28.72 -13.23
N TRP A 377 13.65 -27.95 -14.11
CA TRP A 377 14.31 -26.97 -14.95
C TRP A 377 14.90 -25.83 -14.12
N LEU A 378 14.17 -25.29 -13.14
CA LEU A 378 14.68 -24.27 -12.23
C LEU A 378 15.91 -24.75 -11.47
N ALA A 379 15.89 -25.99 -10.98
CA ALA A 379 17.06 -26.59 -10.32
C ALA A 379 18.26 -26.68 -11.27
N ALA A 380 18.04 -27.10 -12.51
CA ALA A 380 19.09 -27.18 -13.51
C ALA A 380 19.71 -25.81 -13.82
N VAL A 381 18.88 -24.77 -14.09
CA VAL A 381 19.38 -23.45 -14.51
C VAL A 381 19.99 -22.64 -13.37
N THR A 382 19.52 -22.81 -12.13
CA THR A 382 20.02 -22.06 -10.97
C THR A 382 21.08 -22.79 -10.16
N GLY A 383 21.22 -24.11 -10.36
CA GLY A 383 22.09 -24.98 -9.57
C GLY A 383 21.53 -25.36 -8.21
N HIS A 384 20.28 -24.98 -7.87
CA HIS A 384 19.63 -25.29 -6.61
C HIS A 384 18.15 -25.62 -6.81
N ALA A 385 17.67 -26.64 -6.08
CA ALA A 385 16.27 -26.97 -6.07
C ALA A 385 15.43 -25.81 -5.46
N PRO A 386 14.26 -25.48 -6.03
CA PRO A 386 13.35 -24.54 -5.41
C PRO A 386 12.97 -24.99 -3.99
N ALA A 387 12.70 -24.02 -3.10
CA ALA A 387 12.18 -24.34 -1.78
C ALA A 387 10.82 -25.07 -1.90
N PRO A 388 10.50 -25.97 -0.97
CA PRO A 388 9.22 -26.64 -0.95
C PRO A 388 8.06 -25.62 -0.86
N PRO A 389 6.89 -25.95 -1.42
CA PRO A 389 5.75 -25.06 -1.41
C PRO A 389 5.33 -24.69 0.01
N VAL A 390 5.04 -23.41 0.22
CA VAL A 390 4.46 -22.90 1.46
C VAL A 390 2.98 -22.73 1.26
N GLU A 391 2.19 -23.40 2.10
CA GLU A 391 0.72 -23.49 2.08
C GLU A 391 0.13 -24.16 0.83
N ALA A 392 -0.56 -25.27 1.07
CA ALA A 392 -1.27 -26.06 0.06
C ALA A 392 -2.63 -25.48 -0.35
N THR A 393 -2.89 -24.20 -0.11
CA THR A 393 -4.08 -23.54 -0.64
C THR A 393 -3.83 -23.17 -2.08
N HIS A 394 -4.51 -23.83 -2.98
CA HIS A 394 -4.44 -23.67 -4.42
C HIS A 394 -4.79 -22.24 -4.86
N THR A 395 -3.88 -21.32 -4.65
CA THR A 395 -3.95 -20.05 -5.37
C THR A 395 -3.41 -20.33 -6.77
N GLY A 396 -4.19 -20.09 -7.81
CA GLY A 396 -3.79 -20.37 -9.19
C GLY A 396 -2.50 -19.64 -9.65
N LEU A 397 -1.84 -18.89 -8.75
CA LEU A 397 -0.60 -18.15 -8.98
C LEU A 397 0.58 -18.61 -8.09
N ALA A 398 0.46 -19.68 -7.32
CA ALA A 398 1.56 -20.17 -6.49
C ALA A 398 2.82 -20.51 -7.31
N ALA A 399 2.64 -21.08 -8.51
CA ALA A 399 3.70 -21.36 -9.47
C ALA A 399 4.24 -20.11 -10.22
N HIS A 400 3.65 -18.95 -10.00
CA HIS A 400 3.99 -17.67 -10.63
C HIS A 400 4.57 -16.66 -9.63
N THR A 401 4.83 -17.10 -8.39
CA THR A 401 5.28 -16.24 -7.31
C THR A 401 6.72 -16.55 -6.94
N ALA A 402 7.59 -15.54 -7.04
CA ALA A 402 8.97 -15.57 -6.57
C ALA A 402 9.10 -14.74 -5.29
N VAL A 403 9.75 -15.31 -4.26
CA VAL A 403 9.93 -14.67 -2.95
C VAL A 403 11.41 -14.40 -2.72
N LEU A 404 11.76 -13.13 -2.50
CA LEU A 404 13.10 -12.73 -2.10
C LEU A 404 13.19 -12.66 -0.57
N THR A 405 13.96 -13.56 0.02
CA THR A 405 14.07 -13.68 1.48
C THR A 405 15.32 -12.99 2.04
N HIS A 406 16.44 -12.96 1.29
CA HIS A 406 17.68 -12.36 1.77
C HIS A 406 17.65 -10.83 1.64
N SER A 407 17.88 -10.12 2.76
CA SER A 407 18.02 -8.66 2.77
C SER A 407 19.49 -8.26 2.68
N PHE A 408 19.85 -7.50 1.66
CA PHE A 408 21.18 -6.89 1.50
C PHE A 408 21.33 -5.58 2.31
N ARG A 409 20.24 -5.08 2.88
CA ARG A 409 20.23 -3.86 3.69
C ARG A 409 20.49 -4.15 5.17
N PHE A 410 19.83 -5.18 5.67
CA PHE A 410 19.89 -5.55 7.07
C PHE A 410 20.77 -6.81 7.19
N GLY A 411 22.00 -6.65 7.69
CA GLY A 411 22.86 -7.78 8.01
C GLY A 411 22.27 -8.65 9.13
N GLY A 412 22.81 -9.86 9.31
CA GLY A 412 22.33 -10.79 10.33
C GLY A 412 22.31 -10.23 11.76
N ASP A 413 23.18 -9.24 12.05
CA ASP A 413 23.28 -8.59 13.37
C ASP A 413 22.38 -7.35 13.52
N SER A 414 21.69 -6.90 12.47
CA SER A 414 20.82 -5.73 12.54
C SER A 414 19.63 -5.97 13.47
N GLY A 415 19.48 -5.12 14.48
CA GLY A 415 18.30 -5.10 15.35
C GLY A 415 17.02 -4.79 14.56
N ILE A 416 17.08 -3.85 13.61
CA ILE A 416 15.97 -3.52 12.72
C ILE A 416 15.53 -4.77 11.92
N GLY A 417 16.47 -5.50 11.35
CA GLY A 417 16.18 -6.71 10.57
C GLY A 417 15.53 -7.80 11.42
N ARG A 418 16.07 -8.08 12.61
CA ARG A 418 15.51 -9.07 13.55
C ARG A 418 14.13 -8.68 14.07
N LEU A 419 13.95 -7.38 14.41
CA LEU A 419 12.66 -6.87 14.85
C LEU A 419 11.62 -6.93 13.72
N ALA A 420 12.01 -6.60 12.48
CA ALA A 420 11.12 -6.68 11.32
C ALA A 420 10.64 -8.11 11.07
N GLU A 421 11.52 -9.10 11.23
CA GLU A 421 11.15 -10.50 11.07
C GLU A 421 10.19 -10.97 12.17
N ALA A 422 10.45 -10.63 13.44
CA ALA A 422 9.56 -10.95 14.56
C ALA A 422 8.18 -10.30 14.41
N VAL A 423 8.14 -9.02 13.98
CA VAL A 423 6.88 -8.31 13.69
C VAL A 423 6.13 -8.98 12.53
N ARG A 424 6.83 -9.36 11.46
CA ARG A 424 6.24 -10.05 10.30
C ARG A 424 5.57 -11.36 10.69
N GLN A 425 6.18 -12.10 11.62
CA GLN A 425 5.63 -13.35 12.15
C GLN A 425 4.50 -13.13 13.16
N GLY A 426 4.35 -11.91 13.69
CA GLY A 426 3.41 -11.60 14.78
C GLY A 426 3.87 -12.17 16.14
N ASP A 427 5.16 -12.48 16.26
CA ASP A 427 5.75 -13.06 17.46
C ASP A 427 6.15 -11.95 18.45
N VAL A 428 5.23 -11.65 19.38
CA VAL A 428 5.42 -10.65 20.44
C VAL A 428 6.59 -11.02 21.35
N ALA A 429 6.79 -12.32 21.65
CA ALA A 429 7.86 -12.76 22.52
C ALA A 429 9.24 -12.55 21.88
N ALA A 430 9.35 -12.85 20.57
CA ALA A 430 10.55 -12.59 19.79
C ALA A 430 10.83 -11.07 19.70
N THR A 431 9.81 -10.21 19.51
CA THR A 431 10.04 -8.76 19.52
C THR A 431 10.59 -8.25 20.83
N GLU A 432 10.05 -8.72 21.97
CA GLU A 432 10.57 -8.33 23.29
C GLU A 432 11.98 -8.86 23.53
N SER A 433 12.32 -10.06 23.02
CA SER A 433 13.69 -10.59 23.07
C SER A 433 14.68 -9.68 22.32
N VAL A 434 14.30 -9.16 21.15
CA VAL A 434 15.15 -8.20 20.41
C VAL A 434 15.33 -6.90 21.19
N TRP A 435 14.25 -6.34 21.78
CA TRP A 435 14.35 -5.13 22.59
C TRP A 435 15.24 -5.27 23.82
N ARG A 436 15.23 -6.43 24.50
CA ARG A 436 16.09 -6.70 25.67
C ARG A 436 17.58 -6.72 25.34
N GLN A 437 17.94 -7.07 24.11
CA GLN A 437 19.34 -7.08 23.65
C GLN A 437 19.88 -5.67 23.37
N GLN A 438 19.04 -4.64 23.37
CA GLN A 438 19.39 -3.24 23.15
C GLN A 438 20.30 -3.01 21.94
N PRO A 439 19.92 -3.47 20.74
CA PRO A 439 20.75 -3.27 19.56
C PRO A 439 20.95 -1.77 19.30
N PRO A 440 22.13 -1.35 18.80
CA PRO A 440 22.47 0.06 18.65
C PRO A 440 21.63 0.80 17.60
N ASP A 441 21.00 0.07 16.70
CA ASP A 441 20.12 0.59 15.64
C ASP A 441 18.65 0.71 16.08
N LEU A 442 18.32 0.33 17.34
CA LEU A 442 16.97 0.41 17.89
C LEU A 442 16.93 1.23 19.19
N SER A 443 15.89 2.04 19.36
CA SER A 443 15.57 2.68 20.62
C SER A 443 14.08 2.74 20.87
N ARG A 444 13.65 2.72 22.16
CA ARG A 444 12.24 2.92 22.52
C ARG A 444 12.13 3.91 23.68
N HIS A 445 11.13 4.78 23.59
CA HIS A 445 10.85 5.82 24.57
C HIS A 445 9.37 5.89 24.90
N SER A 446 9.06 6.25 26.15
CA SER A 446 7.70 6.48 26.63
C SER A 446 7.49 7.93 27.11
N GLN A 447 8.57 8.65 27.39
CA GLN A 447 8.53 10.03 27.81
C GLN A 447 8.77 10.96 26.63
N TRP A 448 7.90 11.98 26.48
CA TRP A 448 7.98 12.94 25.36
C TRP A 448 9.29 13.69 25.29
N GLU A 449 9.83 14.07 26.45
CA GLU A 449 11.11 14.78 26.51
C GLU A 449 12.27 13.94 25.98
N ALA A 450 12.27 12.63 26.25
CA ALA A 450 13.28 11.73 25.70
C ALA A 450 13.17 11.65 24.15
N LEU A 451 11.95 11.62 23.59
CA LEU A 451 11.75 11.70 22.16
C LEU A 451 12.24 13.04 21.59
N LEU A 452 11.93 14.15 22.24
CA LEU A 452 12.43 15.47 21.82
C LEU A 452 13.96 15.56 21.82
N ASN A 453 14.64 14.91 22.76
CA ASN A 453 16.11 14.86 22.78
C ASN A 453 16.65 14.08 21.58
N VAL A 454 15.99 12.99 21.16
CA VAL A 454 16.34 12.27 19.93
C VAL A 454 16.13 13.18 18.71
N LEU A 455 15.00 13.88 18.63
CA LEU A 455 14.68 14.76 17.51
C LEU A 455 15.61 16.00 17.44
N ASP A 456 16.09 16.47 18.58
CA ASP A 456 17.06 17.59 18.69
C ASP A 456 18.51 17.09 18.71
N SER A 457 18.82 15.95 18.14
CA SER A 457 20.16 15.38 18.02
C SER A 457 20.63 15.32 16.55
N GLU A 458 21.87 14.89 16.35
CA GLU A 458 22.45 14.65 15.01
C GLU A 458 21.68 13.59 14.21
N ALA A 459 21.08 12.63 14.88
CA ALA A 459 20.23 11.63 14.25
C ALA A 459 18.79 12.12 13.99
N GLY A 460 18.41 13.29 14.50
CA GLY A 460 17.09 13.90 14.40
C GLY A 460 17.00 15.04 13.40
N TYR A 461 16.27 16.08 13.78
CA TYR A 461 16.05 17.26 12.94
C TYR A 461 17.08 18.37 13.09
N ARG A 462 18.02 18.26 14.05
CA ARG A 462 19.04 19.30 14.25
C ARG A 462 19.81 19.64 12.97
N PRO A 463 20.41 18.67 12.24
CA PRO A 463 21.17 18.98 11.03
C PRO A 463 20.31 19.66 9.93
N TYR A 464 19.03 19.32 9.88
CA TYR A 464 18.08 19.96 8.97
C TYR A 464 17.83 21.42 9.36
N LEU A 465 17.55 21.69 10.64
CA LEU A 465 17.25 23.04 11.13
C LEU A 465 18.49 23.95 11.08
N GLU A 466 19.67 23.42 11.33
CA GLU A 466 20.96 24.13 11.15
C GLU A 466 21.20 24.44 9.68
N ALA A 467 20.90 23.55 8.75
CA ALA A 467 21.00 23.83 7.33
C ALA A 467 20.01 24.92 6.87
N VAL A 468 18.80 24.96 7.44
CA VAL A 468 17.85 26.06 7.21
C VAL A 468 18.43 27.41 7.72
N ALA A 469 19.04 27.40 8.92
CA ALA A 469 19.63 28.61 9.50
C ALA A 469 20.89 29.11 8.74
N ALA A 470 21.60 28.20 8.07
CA ALA A 470 22.80 28.53 7.27
C ALA A 470 22.43 29.18 5.90
N ARG A 471 21.48 30.10 5.92
CA ARG A 471 21.03 30.83 4.74
C ARG A 471 22.18 31.59 4.08
N PRO A 472 22.35 31.49 2.74
CA PRO A 472 23.35 32.29 2.02
C PRO A 472 23.08 33.81 2.15
N ALA A 473 24.13 34.58 2.45
CA ALA A 473 24.08 36.04 2.46
C ALA A 473 24.21 36.55 1.02
N LEU A 474 23.08 36.66 0.30
CA LEU A 474 23.03 37.16 -1.07
C LEU A 474 22.31 38.50 -1.12
N VAL A 475 22.88 39.44 -1.87
CA VAL A 475 22.24 40.70 -2.25
C VAL A 475 21.83 40.58 -3.72
N LEU A 476 20.51 40.61 -3.98
CA LEU A 476 19.98 40.53 -5.34
C LEU A 476 19.84 41.93 -5.93
N THR A 477 20.45 42.17 -7.07
CA THR A 477 20.43 43.48 -7.76
C THR A 477 19.04 43.59 -8.40
N GLU A 478 18.16 43.64 -8.64
CA GLU A 478 16.82 43.78 -9.22
C GLU A 478 15.77 42.80 -8.62
N GLY A 479 16.05 42.24 -7.47
CA GLY A 479 15.12 41.28 -6.82
C GLY A 479 15.07 39.89 -7.43
N VAL A 480 15.79 39.65 -8.53
CA VAL A 480 15.89 38.35 -9.20
C VAL A 480 17.33 37.85 -9.13
N PRO A 481 17.58 36.60 -8.72
CA PRO A 481 18.94 36.06 -8.70
C PRO A 481 19.46 35.86 -10.13
N ASP A 482 20.73 36.24 -10.35
CA ASP A 482 21.48 35.82 -11.54
C ASP A 482 21.76 34.28 -11.51
N ALA A 483 22.35 33.75 -12.57
CA ALA A 483 22.61 32.30 -12.68
C ALA A 483 23.54 31.76 -11.57
N ALA A 484 24.54 32.55 -11.15
CA ALA A 484 25.45 32.15 -10.08
C ALA A 484 24.76 32.17 -8.71
N GLN A 485 23.98 33.21 -8.44
CA GLN A 485 23.18 33.34 -7.23
C GLN A 485 22.09 32.29 -7.14
N GLN A 486 21.45 31.95 -8.27
CA GLN A 486 20.48 30.87 -8.34
C GLN A 486 21.13 29.53 -8.03
N ALA A 487 22.32 29.25 -8.54
CA ALA A 487 23.06 28.01 -8.24
C ALA A 487 23.39 27.90 -6.73
N VAL A 488 23.73 29.01 -6.06
CA VAL A 488 23.96 29.02 -4.61
C VAL A 488 22.68 28.74 -3.83
N LEU A 489 21.56 29.34 -4.24
CA LEU A 489 20.25 29.07 -3.62
C LEU A 489 19.83 27.61 -3.81
N ASP A 490 20.03 27.07 -5.00
CA ASP A 490 19.68 25.68 -5.32
C ASP A 490 20.56 24.68 -4.56
N ALA A 491 21.85 24.97 -4.40
CA ALA A 491 22.75 24.17 -3.57
C ALA A 491 22.34 24.18 -2.09
N TRP A 492 21.95 25.35 -1.56
CA TRP A 492 21.43 25.45 -0.21
C TRP A 492 20.12 24.67 -0.04
N ALA A 493 19.15 24.85 -0.94
CA ALA A 493 17.90 24.10 -0.91
C ALA A 493 18.12 22.59 -0.99
N THR A 494 19.05 22.14 -1.84
CA THR A 494 19.44 20.72 -1.97
C THR A 494 20.00 20.18 -0.65
N ALA A 495 20.87 20.93 0.01
CA ALA A 495 21.42 20.55 1.30
C ALA A 495 20.33 20.46 2.38
N VAL A 496 19.40 21.42 2.44
CA VAL A 496 18.28 21.42 3.38
C VAL A 496 17.35 20.26 3.14
N LEU A 497 16.91 20.01 1.90
CA LEU A 497 16.03 18.90 1.54
C LEU A 497 16.70 17.56 1.80
N GLY A 498 18.00 17.43 1.50
CA GLY A 498 18.78 16.22 1.80
C GLY A 498 18.83 15.93 3.30
N LYS A 499 19.03 16.94 4.15
CA LYS A 499 19.04 16.79 5.61
C LYS A 499 17.65 16.48 6.16
N LEU A 500 16.58 17.06 5.62
CA LEU A 500 15.20 16.71 5.99
C LEU A 500 14.91 15.22 5.71
N GLY A 501 15.42 14.69 4.61
CA GLY A 501 15.24 13.27 4.24
C GLY A 501 15.97 12.28 5.16
N HIS A 502 16.81 12.72 6.10
CA HIS A 502 17.50 11.84 7.02
C HIS A 502 16.60 11.32 8.14
N CYS A 503 15.73 12.14 8.69
CA CYS A 503 14.88 11.80 9.83
C CYS A 503 13.41 12.05 9.51
N GLN A 504 12.53 11.14 9.95
CA GLN A 504 11.08 11.33 9.79
C GLN A 504 10.30 10.75 10.96
N VAL A 505 9.41 11.58 11.52
CA VAL A 505 8.40 11.11 12.48
C VAL A 505 7.20 10.53 11.72
N LEU A 506 6.86 9.29 12.04
CA LEU A 506 5.78 8.51 11.45
C LEU A 506 4.68 8.33 12.49
N ALA A 507 3.52 8.90 12.26
CA ALA A 507 2.36 8.74 13.12
C ALA A 507 1.50 7.55 12.66
N ALA A 508 1.05 6.75 13.61
CA ALA A 508 0.08 5.69 13.33
C ALA A 508 -1.30 6.26 12.94
N LEU A 509 -1.67 7.42 13.49
CA LEU A 509 -2.99 8.04 13.34
C LEU A 509 -2.91 9.39 12.59
N ARG A 510 -3.98 9.73 11.87
CA ARG A 510 -4.14 11.06 11.27
C ARG A 510 -4.70 12.08 12.27
N GLN A 511 -5.72 11.69 13.04
CA GLN A 511 -6.47 12.54 13.96
C GLN A 511 -6.24 12.16 15.43
N GLY A 512 -6.71 13.01 16.33
CA GLY A 512 -6.58 12.82 17.79
C GLY A 512 -5.28 13.41 18.34
N ALA A 513 -5.09 13.31 19.65
CA ALA A 513 -3.96 13.92 20.38
C ALA A 513 -2.58 13.43 19.89
N TRP A 514 -2.51 12.22 19.37
CA TRP A 514 -1.32 11.56 18.81
C TRP A 514 -1.40 11.41 17.30
N GLY A 515 -2.32 12.13 16.65
CA GLY A 515 -2.43 12.21 15.20
C GLY A 515 -1.48 13.24 14.59
N VAL A 516 -1.28 13.17 13.27
CA VAL A 516 -0.33 14.00 12.52
C VAL A 516 -0.47 15.49 12.82
N ASP A 517 -1.71 16.01 12.84
CA ASP A 517 -1.95 17.45 13.00
C ASP A 517 -1.47 17.95 14.36
N LYS A 518 -1.86 17.23 15.44
CA LYS A 518 -1.45 17.59 16.81
C LYS A 518 0.03 17.33 17.07
N LEU A 519 0.60 16.27 16.50
CA LEU A 519 2.04 16.03 16.57
C LEU A 519 2.84 17.12 15.89
N ASN A 520 2.45 17.58 14.69
CA ASN A 520 3.10 18.69 14.01
C ASN A 520 3.04 19.98 14.83
N GLN A 521 1.87 20.34 15.38
CA GLN A 521 1.72 21.49 16.24
C GLN A 521 2.64 21.42 17.46
N ARG A 522 2.68 20.27 18.14
CA ARG A 522 3.52 20.04 19.32
C ARG A 522 5.00 20.11 18.98
N LEU A 523 5.44 19.47 17.90
CA LEU A 523 6.84 19.52 17.44
C LEU A 523 7.28 20.94 17.10
N VAL A 524 6.47 21.71 16.38
CA VAL A 524 6.77 23.11 16.06
C VAL A 524 6.91 23.95 17.34
N SER A 525 5.96 23.82 18.27
CA SER A 525 6.00 24.54 19.55
C SER A 525 7.27 24.21 20.36
N ASP A 526 7.59 22.93 20.49
CA ASP A 526 8.69 22.48 21.34
C ASP A 526 10.06 22.76 20.70
N LEU A 527 10.20 22.66 19.38
CA LEU A 527 11.41 23.08 18.65
C LEU A 527 11.62 24.60 18.71
N THR A 528 10.53 25.36 18.74
CA THR A 528 10.59 26.83 18.94
C THR A 528 11.06 27.17 20.35
N LYS A 529 10.53 26.52 21.39
CA LYS A 529 11.01 26.70 22.78
C LYS A 529 12.48 26.37 22.97
N ARG A 530 12.99 25.41 22.20
CA ARG A 530 14.42 25.03 22.19
C ARG A 530 15.28 25.96 21.31
N GLY A 531 14.68 27.00 20.70
CA GLY A 531 15.38 27.94 19.85
C GLY A 531 15.85 27.38 18.50
N ARG A 532 15.26 26.25 18.07
CA ARG A 532 15.57 25.58 16.80
C ARG A 532 14.76 26.10 15.62
N LEU A 533 13.56 26.63 15.90
CA LEU A 533 12.67 27.26 14.91
C LEU A 533 12.30 28.69 15.36
N THR A 534 12.10 29.57 14.40
CA THR A 534 11.47 30.86 14.62
C THR A 534 10.04 30.77 14.11
N TYR A 535 9.09 30.60 15.03
CA TYR A 535 7.67 30.47 14.74
C TYR A 535 6.85 31.33 15.69
N ARG A 536 5.84 32.04 15.17
CA ARG A 536 4.87 32.79 15.95
C ARG A 536 3.52 32.07 15.91
N GLU A 537 2.86 32.00 17.05
CA GLU A 537 1.56 31.32 17.14
C GLU A 537 0.55 31.93 16.15
N GLY A 538 -0.16 31.08 15.39
CA GLY A 538 -1.08 31.49 14.32
C GLY A 538 -0.43 31.72 12.95
N GLU A 539 0.90 31.71 12.84
CA GLU A 539 1.61 31.86 11.57
C GLU A 539 1.51 30.56 10.75
N VAL A 540 0.97 30.66 9.53
CA VAL A 540 0.85 29.50 8.64
C VAL A 540 2.19 29.17 7.97
N TRP A 541 2.93 30.20 7.56
CA TRP A 541 4.19 30.06 6.83
C TRP A 541 5.37 30.62 7.62
N TYR A 542 6.37 29.78 7.87
CA TYR A 542 7.62 30.12 8.56
C TYR A 542 8.81 29.42 7.91
N ALA A 543 10.00 30.03 8.04
CA ALA A 543 11.23 29.42 7.51
C ALA A 543 11.54 28.11 8.25
N GLY A 544 11.89 27.06 7.49
CA GLY A 544 12.08 25.72 8.02
C GLY A 544 10.79 24.95 8.23
N ARG A 545 9.64 25.37 7.68
CA ARG A 545 8.45 24.53 7.64
C ARG A 545 8.56 23.51 6.51
N PRO A 546 8.67 22.21 6.79
CA PRO A 546 8.52 21.20 5.75
C PRO A 546 7.04 21.08 5.39
N VAL A 547 6.73 21.05 4.11
CA VAL A 547 5.36 20.94 3.60
C VAL A 547 5.24 19.77 2.65
N MET A 548 4.06 19.09 2.69
CA MET A 548 3.72 18.02 1.78
C MET A 548 2.50 18.40 0.96
N MET A 549 2.58 18.21 -0.35
CA MET A 549 1.44 18.36 -1.26
C MET A 549 0.36 17.34 -0.93
N THR A 550 -0.89 17.79 -0.87
CA THR A 550 -2.05 16.91 -0.58
C THR A 550 -2.87 16.55 -1.81
N GLN A 551 -2.55 17.16 -2.96
CA GLN A 551 -3.16 16.88 -4.25
C GLN A 551 -2.15 17.11 -5.37
N ASN A 552 -2.41 16.53 -6.55
CA ASN A 552 -1.60 16.78 -7.73
C ASN A 552 -1.85 18.20 -8.25
N ASP A 553 -0.78 18.89 -8.62
CA ASP A 553 -0.81 20.15 -9.34
C ASP A 553 0.06 20.02 -10.59
N TYR A 554 -0.56 19.71 -11.71
CA TYR A 554 0.13 19.48 -12.99
C TYR A 554 0.73 20.77 -13.56
N ALA A 555 0.16 21.95 -13.24
CA ALA A 555 0.70 23.23 -13.68
C ALA A 555 2.02 23.59 -12.96
N LEU A 556 2.13 23.16 -11.70
CA LEU A 556 3.37 23.27 -10.94
C LEU A 556 4.30 22.07 -11.15
N GLY A 557 3.83 21.00 -11.79
CA GLY A 557 4.55 19.71 -11.89
C GLY A 557 4.83 19.07 -10.53
N LEU A 558 3.93 19.28 -9.56
CA LEU A 558 3.98 18.73 -8.22
C LEU A 558 2.89 17.68 -8.01
N MET A 559 3.25 16.59 -7.38
CA MET A 559 2.34 15.47 -7.13
C MET A 559 1.97 15.38 -5.65
N ASN A 560 0.84 14.74 -5.38
CA ASN A 560 0.45 14.38 -4.01
C ASN A 560 1.57 13.56 -3.33
N GLY A 561 1.98 14.00 -2.14
CA GLY A 561 3.08 13.41 -1.39
C GLY A 561 4.45 14.07 -1.63
N ASP A 562 4.60 14.96 -2.61
CA ASP A 562 5.85 15.69 -2.77
C ASP A 562 6.12 16.58 -1.55
N VAL A 563 7.36 16.52 -1.07
CA VAL A 563 7.80 17.26 0.12
C VAL A 563 8.73 18.39 -0.29
N GLY A 564 8.42 19.59 0.18
CA GLY A 564 9.24 20.77 0.02
C GLY A 564 9.55 21.43 1.37
N VAL A 565 10.46 22.38 1.36
CA VAL A 565 10.81 23.18 2.55
C VAL A 565 10.61 24.65 2.29
N THR A 566 9.94 25.31 3.22
CA THR A 566 9.76 26.76 3.20
C THR A 566 11.07 27.43 3.64
N LEU A 567 11.64 28.25 2.76
CA LEU A 567 12.91 28.92 2.98
C LEU A 567 12.79 30.44 2.82
N ALA A 568 13.58 31.19 3.58
CA ALA A 568 13.62 32.64 3.49
C ALA A 568 14.30 33.08 2.19
N TRP A 569 13.58 33.91 1.39
CA TRP A 569 14.10 34.42 0.13
C TRP A 569 15.00 35.61 0.36
N PRO A 570 16.08 35.86 -0.44
CA PRO A 570 17.04 36.95 -0.21
C PRO A 570 16.44 38.37 -0.17
N THR A 571 15.41 38.64 -0.97
CA THR A 571 14.72 39.95 -1.00
C THR A 571 13.63 40.11 0.04
N GLY A 572 13.52 39.17 0.97
CA GLY A 572 12.42 39.08 1.92
C GLY A 572 11.28 38.15 1.46
N GLY A 573 10.42 37.76 2.41
CA GLY A 573 9.37 36.78 2.18
C GLY A 573 9.85 35.32 2.18
N LEU A 574 8.98 34.43 1.75
CA LEU A 574 9.17 32.97 1.81
C LEU A 574 8.90 32.33 0.45
N ARG A 575 9.71 31.34 0.10
CA ARG A 575 9.45 30.43 -1.01
C ARG A 575 9.62 28.98 -0.56
N VAL A 576 8.97 28.05 -1.26
CA VAL A 576 9.11 26.63 -1.00
C VAL A 576 9.98 26.01 -2.08
N ALA A 577 11.03 25.32 -1.65
CA ALA A 577 11.90 24.53 -2.51
C ALA A 577 11.40 23.07 -2.53
N PHE A 578 11.24 22.51 -3.73
CA PHE A 578 10.95 21.08 -3.95
C PHE A 578 12.05 20.48 -4.82
N TYR A 579 12.27 19.16 -4.69
CA TYR A 579 13.00 18.44 -5.72
C TYR A 579 12.19 18.45 -7.02
N SER A 580 12.85 18.72 -8.15
CA SER A 580 12.23 18.64 -9.48
C SER A 580 12.70 17.37 -10.20
N GLY A 581 11.77 16.57 -10.68
CA GLY A 581 12.10 15.38 -11.47
C GLY A 581 12.57 15.71 -12.90
N GLU A 582 12.09 16.83 -13.47
CA GLU A 582 12.39 17.23 -14.85
C GLU A 582 12.33 18.76 -15.00
N GLY A 583 13.13 19.29 -15.91
CA GLY A 583 12.98 20.67 -16.42
C GLY A 583 13.74 21.78 -15.67
N THR A 584 14.56 21.45 -14.66
CA THR A 584 15.47 22.41 -14.02
C THR A 584 16.89 21.87 -14.03
N ALA A 585 17.87 22.69 -14.46
CA ALA A 585 19.28 22.29 -14.53
C ALA A 585 19.86 21.90 -13.16
N SER A 586 19.30 22.45 -12.06
CA SER A 586 19.74 22.24 -10.67
C SER A 586 18.95 21.14 -9.94
N GLY A 587 17.87 20.62 -10.53
CA GLY A 587 16.98 19.66 -9.84
C GLY A 587 16.14 20.27 -8.70
N ILE A 588 16.11 21.61 -8.54
CA ILE A 588 15.31 22.33 -7.54
C ILE A 588 14.25 23.20 -8.21
N ARG A 589 13.02 23.09 -7.71
CA ARG A 589 11.89 23.94 -8.11
C ARG A 589 11.49 24.85 -6.95
N TRP A 590 11.54 26.15 -7.18
CA TRP A 590 11.10 27.17 -6.24
C TRP A 590 9.67 27.61 -6.54
N VAL A 591 8.80 27.55 -5.55
CA VAL A 591 7.38 27.93 -5.66
C VAL A 591 7.06 29.00 -4.62
N SER A 592 6.37 30.06 -5.04
CA SER A 592 5.82 31.04 -4.10
C SER A 592 4.76 30.41 -3.20
N ILE A 593 4.77 30.76 -1.90
CA ILE A 593 3.79 30.28 -0.93
C ILE A 593 2.34 30.55 -1.36
N ASN A 594 2.10 31.65 -2.09
CA ASN A 594 0.77 32.04 -2.56
C ASN A 594 0.25 31.16 -3.72
N ARG A 595 1.12 30.37 -4.36
CA ARG A 595 0.75 29.43 -5.43
C ARG A 595 0.50 28.01 -4.94
N LEU A 596 0.69 27.75 -3.65
CA LEU A 596 0.51 26.41 -3.05
C LEU A 596 -0.84 26.33 -2.34
N PRO A 597 -1.89 25.79 -3.00
CA PRO A 597 -3.25 25.91 -2.49
C PRO A 597 -3.53 24.98 -1.29
N LYS A 598 -2.92 23.79 -1.27
CA LYS A 598 -3.17 22.77 -0.23
C LYS A 598 -1.92 21.99 0.12
N VAL A 599 -1.30 22.36 1.22
CA VAL A 599 -0.15 21.66 1.80
C VAL A 599 -0.39 21.40 3.28
N GLU A 600 0.19 20.32 3.79
CA GLU A 600 0.23 19.97 5.22
C GLU A 600 1.67 20.11 5.73
N THR A 601 1.83 20.43 7.02
CA THR A 601 3.16 20.41 7.66
C THR A 601 3.66 18.95 7.73
N ALA A 602 4.94 18.72 7.41
CA ALA A 602 5.50 17.38 7.23
C ALA A 602 6.67 17.05 8.17
N LEU A 603 6.74 17.65 9.38
CA LEU A 603 7.62 17.14 10.45
C LEU A 603 7.17 15.77 10.90
N ALA A 604 5.86 15.55 11.07
CA ALA A 604 5.26 14.24 11.23
C ALA A 604 4.32 13.96 10.07
N ILE A 605 4.35 12.73 9.56
CA ILE A 605 3.45 12.22 8.51
C ILE A 605 2.85 10.89 8.95
N THR A 606 1.78 10.42 8.32
CA THR A 606 1.28 9.07 8.60
C THR A 606 2.21 8.00 8.02
N VAL A 607 2.20 6.80 8.63
CA VAL A 607 2.92 5.64 8.08
C VAL A 607 2.52 5.36 6.62
N HIS A 608 1.23 5.52 6.27
CA HIS A 608 0.76 5.37 4.87
C HIS A 608 1.44 6.35 3.91
N LYS A 609 1.55 7.63 4.30
CA LYS A 609 2.21 8.67 3.46
C LYS A 609 3.72 8.48 3.36
N SER A 610 4.32 7.61 4.19
CA SER A 610 5.73 7.24 4.10
C SER A 610 6.00 6.07 3.14
N GLN A 611 4.98 5.39 2.65
CA GLN A 611 5.14 4.32 1.68
C GLN A 611 5.89 4.83 0.43
N GLY A 612 6.75 4.01 -0.14
CA GLY A 612 7.66 4.42 -1.20
C GLY A 612 8.81 5.33 -0.74
N SER A 613 8.95 5.65 0.56
CA SER A 613 10.06 6.46 1.11
C SER A 613 10.93 5.66 2.06
N GLU A 614 12.16 6.13 2.26
CA GLU A 614 13.11 5.57 3.21
C GLU A 614 13.90 6.69 3.87
N TYR A 615 14.23 6.52 5.13
CA TYR A 615 14.92 7.51 5.95
C TYR A 615 16.12 6.87 6.63
N THR A 616 17.15 7.63 6.91
CA THR A 616 18.28 7.16 7.71
C THR A 616 17.77 6.78 9.11
N HIS A 617 16.90 7.63 9.68
CA HIS A 617 16.25 7.41 10.95
C HIS A 617 14.72 7.55 10.82
N ALA A 618 13.98 6.51 11.12
CA ALA A 618 12.52 6.54 11.19
C ALA A 618 12.06 6.43 12.65
N LEU A 619 11.12 7.28 13.05
CA LEU A 619 10.53 7.28 14.39
C LEU A 619 9.05 6.98 14.30
N LEU A 620 8.61 5.87 14.89
CA LEU A 620 7.18 5.51 14.95
C LEU A 620 6.56 6.03 16.25
N VAL A 621 5.50 6.83 16.14
CA VAL A 621 4.70 7.30 17.26
C VAL A 621 3.38 6.52 17.29
N LEU A 622 3.18 5.74 18.35
CA LEU A 622 1.95 5.04 18.64
C LEU A 622 1.07 5.85 19.62
N PRO A 623 -0.26 5.71 19.57
CA PRO A 623 -1.14 6.28 20.58
C PRO A 623 -1.06 5.49 21.90
N PRO A 624 -1.55 6.03 23.05
CA PRO A 624 -1.54 5.31 24.32
C PRO A 624 -2.52 4.12 24.36
N HIS A 625 -3.47 4.05 23.42
CA HIS A 625 -4.51 3.01 23.40
C HIS A 625 -4.47 2.19 22.12
N ALA A 626 -4.61 0.89 22.27
CA ALA A 626 -4.63 -0.08 21.15
C ALA A 626 -5.98 -0.10 20.38
N GLY A 627 -6.85 0.85 20.67
CA GLY A 627 -8.22 0.84 20.18
C GLY A 627 -8.40 1.15 18.69
N ALA A 628 -7.45 1.75 18.01
CA ALA A 628 -7.58 2.05 16.58
C ALA A 628 -7.40 0.76 15.74
N PRO A 629 -8.33 0.43 14.82
CA PRO A 629 -8.24 -0.78 13.99
C PRO A 629 -6.99 -0.82 13.12
N ILE A 630 -6.44 0.35 12.77
CA ILE A 630 -5.26 0.48 11.93
C ILE A 630 -3.96 0.01 12.60
N LEU A 631 -3.95 -0.09 13.94
CA LEU A 631 -2.81 -0.59 14.70
C LEU A 631 -2.67 -2.09 14.47
N SER A 632 -1.77 -2.45 13.56
CA SER A 632 -1.53 -3.80 13.09
C SER A 632 -0.05 -4.06 12.86
N ARG A 633 0.30 -5.34 12.68
CA ARG A 633 1.67 -5.74 12.35
C ARG A 633 2.14 -5.11 11.04
N GLU A 634 1.27 -4.98 10.04
CA GLU A 634 1.59 -4.37 8.75
C GLU A 634 1.96 -2.89 8.91
N LEU A 635 1.27 -2.16 9.79
CA LEU A 635 1.60 -0.76 10.09
C LEU A 635 2.97 -0.66 10.76
N VAL A 636 3.22 -1.46 11.80
CA VAL A 636 4.50 -1.48 12.53
C VAL A 636 5.63 -1.91 11.59
N TYR A 637 5.43 -2.98 10.82
CA TYR A 637 6.40 -3.47 9.84
C TYR A 637 6.72 -2.42 8.78
N THR A 638 5.70 -1.75 8.24
CA THR A 638 5.89 -0.69 7.24
C THR A 638 6.70 0.46 7.82
N ALA A 639 6.39 0.93 9.04
CA ALA A 639 7.13 2.01 9.68
C ALA A 639 8.59 1.62 9.97
N LEU A 640 8.80 0.43 10.54
CA LEU A 640 10.11 -0.11 10.87
C LEU A 640 11.01 -0.22 9.64
N THR A 641 10.47 -0.73 8.55
CA THR A 641 11.17 -0.92 7.28
C THR A 641 11.40 0.37 6.49
N ARG A 642 10.92 1.53 6.95
CA ARG A 642 11.34 2.85 6.42
C ARG A 642 12.72 3.24 6.91
N ALA A 643 13.18 2.70 8.03
CA ALA A 643 14.50 2.97 8.57
C ALA A 643 15.60 2.28 7.75
N LYS A 644 16.73 3.00 7.54
CA LYS A 644 17.95 2.44 6.95
C LYS A 644 18.99 2.09 7.99
N GLN A 645 19.13 2.93 9.04
CA GLN A 645 20.20 2.81 10.05
C GLN A 645 19.65 2.83 11.47
N HIS A 646 18.63 3.65 11.76
CA HIS A 646 18.09 3.78 13.11
C HIS A 646 16.57 3.76 13.09
N PHE A 647 15.99 3.05 14.05
CA PHE A 647 14.56 3.07 14.31
C PHE A 647 14.28 3.41 15.77
N THR A 648 13.39 4.37 15.99
CA THR A 648 12.92 4.74 17.33
C THR A 648 11.43 4.48 17.45
N LEU A 649 11.04 3.74 18.47
CA LEU A 649 9.64 3.56 18.86
C LEU A 649 9.29 4.53 19.99
N PHE A 650 8.22 5.29 19.80
CA PHE A 650 7.61 6.07 20.87
C PHE A 650 6.20 5.55 21.16
N ALA A 651 5.99 5.11 22.41
CA ALA A 651 4.69 4.69 22.89
C ALA A 651 4.45 5.35 24.25
N PRO A 652 3.56 6.35 24.35
CA PRO A 652 3.26 7.02 25.60
C PRO A 652 2.61 6.05 26.59
N PRO A 653 2.75 6.26 27.92
CA PRO A 653 2.07 5.45 28.90
C PRO A 653 0.55 5.61 28.79
N PRO A 654 -0.25 4.60 29.21
CA PRO A 654 -1.70 4.70 29.26
C PRO A 654 -2.15 5.92 30.09
N THR A 655 -3.26 6.53 29.69
CA THR A 655 -3.83 7.68 30.43
C THR A 655 -4.37 7.22 31.80
N LEU A 656 -4.14 8.01 32.84
CA LEU A 656 -4.65 7.74 34.19
C LEU A 656 -6.20 7.62 34.16
N GLY A 657 -6.73 6.53 34.69
CA GLY A 657 -8.18 6.30 34.84
C GLY A 657 -8.78 5.28 33.86
N GLU A 658 -8.04 4.81 32.87
CA GLU A 658 -8.49 3.68 32.05
C GLU A 658 -7.97 2.35 32.62
N PRO A 659 -8.74 1.24 32.48
CA PRO A 659 -8.25 -0.06 32.86
C PRO A 659 -6.93 -0.28 32.12
N ALA A 660 -5.85 -0.36 32.85
CA ALA A 660 -4.52 -0.58 32.33
C ALA A 660 -4.58 -1.84 31.47
N ALA A 661 -4.55 -1.66 30.14
CA ALA A 661 -4.32 -2.77 29.24
C ALA A 661 -2.97 -3.34 29.69
N ARG A 662 -2.95 -4.55 30.25
CA ARG A 662 -1.75 -5.25 30.71
C ARG A 662 -0.74 -5.46 29.59
N THR A 663 -1.16 -5.20 28.35
CA THR A 663 -0.39 -5.42 27.13
C THR A 663 -0.05 -4.06 26.49
N ALA A 664 1.22 -3.83 26.19
CA ALA A 664 1.68 -2.62 25.51
C ALA A 664 0.99 -2.46 24.13
N VAL A 665 0.72 -1.22 23.73
CA VAL A 665 0.08 -0.93 22.42
C VAL A 665 0.88 -1.53 21.27
N PHE A 666 2.19 -1.54 21.37
CA PHE A 666 3.08 -2.16 20.38
C PHE A 666 2.80 -3.66 20.26
N ASP A 667 2.68 -4.39 21.37
CA ASP A 667 2.43 -5.83 21.37
C ASP A 667 1.06 -6.17 20.77
N VAL A 668 0.04 -5.36 21.10
CA VAL A 668 -1.29 -5.51 20.49
C VAL A 668 -1.23 -5.28 18.98
N ALA A 669 -0.47 -4.27 18.53
CA ALA A 669 -0.31 -4.00 17.11
C ALA A 669 0.43 -5.16 16.39
N VAL A 670 1.50 -5.70 16.99
CA VAL A 670 2.25 -6.85 16.45
C VAL A 670 1.36 -8.10 16.37
N GLY A 671 0.57 -8.37 17.40
CA GLY A 671 -0.33 -9.54 17.43
C GLY A 671 -1.52 -9.41 16.46
N ARG A 672 -1.88 -8.19 16.03
CA ARG A 672 -3.04 -7.95 15.16
C ARG A 672 -2.64 -7.96 13.69
N GLN A 673 -3.28 -8.81 12.90
CA GLN A 673 -3.21 -8.82 11.44
C GLN A 673 -4.46 -8.17 10.84
N ILE A 674 -4.28 -7.31 9.84
CA ILE A 674 -5.40 -6.81 9.03
C ILE A 674 -5.65 -7.81 7.91
N LEU A 675 -6.67 -8.62 8.07
CA LEU A 675 -7.20 -9.46 6.99
C LEU A 675 -8.23 -8.62 6.21
N ARG A 676 -8.15 -8.66 4.89
CA ARG A 676 -9.13 -8.04 4.00
C ARG A 676 -9.82 -9.14 3.20
N GLU A 677 -11.09 -9.32 3.46
CA GLU A 677 -11.89 -10.35 2.80
C GLU A 677 -12.04 -10.06 1.31
N SER A 678 -11.80 -11.10 0.50
CA SER A 678 -11.94 -11.10 -0.97
C SER A 678 -12.00 -12.55 -1.45
N GLY A 679 -12.61 -12.78 -2.57
CA GLY A 679 -12.61 -14.07 -3.26
C GLY A 679 -11.55 -14.18 -4.36
N LEU A 680 -10.67 -13.18 -4.52
CA LEU A 680 -9.78 -13.07 -5.67
C LEU A 680 -8.88 -14.29 -5.88
N ALA A 681 -8.24 -14.79 -4.84
CA ALA A 681 -7.33 -15.94 -4.93
C ALA A 681 -8.06 -17.21 -5.39
N GLU A 682 -9.24 -17.45 -4.83
CA GLU A 682 -10.12 -18.58 -5.21
C GLU A 682 -10.68 -18.41 -6.62
N ALA A 683 -11.07 -17.18 -6.98
CA ALA A 683 -11.55 -16.87 -8.32
C ALA A 683 -10.46 -17.14 -9.37
N VAL A 684 -9.21 -16.75 -9.13
CA VAL A 684 -8.08 -17.05 -10.04
C VAL A 684 -7.88 -18.57 -10.17
N ALA A 685 -7.94 -19.32 -9.07
CA ALA A 685 -7.82 -20.78 -9.08
C ALA A 685 -9.01 -21.45 -9.79
N GLY A 686 -10.23 -20.97 -9.55
CA GLY A 686 -11.48 -21.51 -10.09
C GLY A 686 -11.76 -21.18 -11.55
N PHE A 687 -11.10 -20.20 -12.14
CA PHE A 687 -11.24 -19.84 -13.55
C PHE A 687 -10.74 -20.99 -14.45
N GLY A 688 -11.44 -22.08 -14.56
CA GLY A 688 -10.99 -23.21 -15.38
C GLY A 688 -11.87 -24.45 -15.25
N THR A 689 -12.71 -24.47 -14.25
CA THR A 689 -13.57 -25.60 -13.94
C THR A 689 -15.01 -25.43 -14.45
N GLY A 690 -15.25 -24.62 -15.50
CA GLY A 690 -16.54 -24.60 -16.19
C GLY A 690 -17.39 -23.34 -16.00
N VAL A 691 -16.90 -22.28 -15.40
CA VAL A 691 -17.62 -20.99 -15.36
C VAL A 691 -17.18 -20.17 -16.56
N THR A 692 -18.02 -20.09 -17.57
CA THR A 692 -17.86 -19.19 -18.71
C THR A 692 -17.92 -17.75 -18.20
N PRO A 693 -16.97 -16.85 -18.53
CA PRO A 693 -17.07 -15.44 -18.18
C PRO A 693 -18.32 -14.86 -18.85
N LEU A 694 -19.19 -14.28 -18.08
CA LEU A 694 -20.30 -13.44 -18.57
C LEU A 694 -19.74 -12.06 -18.99
N TRP A 695 -19.09 -11.99 -20.14
CA TRP A 695 -18.76 -10.71 -20.82
C TRP A 695 -19.74 -10.47 -21.95
#